data_2d935bd4b48e9c0dce6ce38c6381d577
#
_entry.id   2d935bd4b48e9c0dce6ce38c6381d577
#
_cell.length_a   1.000
_cell.length_b   1.000
_cell.length_c   1.000
_cell.angle_alpha   90.00
_cell.angle_beta   90.00
_cell.angle_gamma   90.00
#
_symmetry.space_group_name_H-M   'P 1'
#
loop_
_entity.id
_entity.type
_entity.pdbx_description
1 polymer ?
#
loop_
_entity_poly.entity_id
_entity_poly.type
_entity_poly.pdbx_seq_one_letter_code
_entity_poly.pdbx_strand_id
1 'polypeptide(L)'
;MRIVENLSELIDRLDRIVAIADNYKTELGFWPRSSLEDGIKRGRLLAADGTIEGRETTIGFVVFGGVFPNGRIQAVAVDPTSLRQGVAQFLVDNVVARMESEGYLAILAKPAKDLQVAQNFYEKNHFLTVRIQSGGAARNREIVVRERILKSPSLLTAMELRQPPPLLLRSDAHSNLWVIDINVLFDLLKLRRTHYKMAVGVFAAALEGRVRIAVTSEFSNELTRASAAIKDDPLLKLADALPRLRGNAEKNVKDLAEIIHTAVFTKRKPSQAGTPQAHSDCMHLAECIAGNASAFVTSDGVLLRNRRLIRETWGLEVVALEDFHDVLTSTDLTDDFKPVRGKGFRTCTVSAEVARGIAEKLQPKGLNYSYFVKHATRASAHFLVAFDDRQAATALLAASSPVTLGDAHRVLLLVDHERPNAELIAEMLLSNIIDAIGRAGLNLINLEDIPGQIAARKAALQAGFISNDTDQFLSKPALGAPITPASFSGLSERAGLAFGSKAPQLFPASFDGFDALLSTDRTEFRRTEDLLSPTLIVTNNRQVSIQPIARPYADELLGTSPQTSLLDQFEGAFRSQKTYVCSGRSKNLFKTNQLILFYESTRTGGRGAVIAAARIDNVVTQQKNETLQSDMKRTVLESVDRFSASEEVTLTGFSSLLRFPRPVSLDELRMLGAVGTQNLQTTTVIATAVAQEIFDRGWANER
;
A
#
# COMPACT_ATOMS: atom_id res chain seq x y z
N MET A 1 10.77 -42.67 3.51
CA MET A 1 11.17 -41.24 3.35
C MET A 1 11.30 -40.63 4.73
N ARG A 2 12.35 -39.86 4.96
CA ARG A 2 12.60 -39.10 6.20
C ARG A 2 12.79 -37.62 5.88
N ILE A 3 12.18 -36.73 6.66
CA ILE A 3 12.48 -35.30 6.57
C ILE A 3 13.78 -34.98 7.27
N VAL A 4 14.60 -34.18 6.64
CA VAL A 4 15.82 -33.59 7.17
C VAL A 4 15.63 -32.10 7.32
N GLU A 5 15.70 -31.62 8.55
CA GLU A 5 15.53 -30.19 8.92
C GLU A 5 16.67 -29.68 9.80
N ASN A 6 17.49 -30.58 10.33
CA ASN A 6 18.64 -30.23 11.17
C ASN A 6 19.71 -29.52 10.33
N LEU A 7 20.22 -28.39 10.84
CA LEU A 7 21.20 -27.55 10.15
C LEU A 7 22.45 -28.33 9.70
N SER A 8 23.04 -29.12 10.59
CA SER A 8 24.27 -29.88 10.29
C SER A 8 24.01 -30.92 9.22
N GLU A 9 22.92 -31.69 9.35
CA GLU A 9 22.56 -32.71 8.39
C GLU A 9 22.24 -32.11 7.00
N LEU A 10 21.60 -30.96 6.93
CA LEU A 10 21.31 -30.27 5.68
C LEU A 10 22.57 -29.72 5.00
N ILE A 11 23.55 -29.26 5.78
CA ILE A 11 24.84 -28.80 5.24
C ILE A 11 25.59 -29.99 4.61
N ASP A 12 25.60 -31.14 5.24
CA ASP A 12 26.23 -32.36 4.69
C ASP A 12 25.57 -32.82 3.38
N ARG A 13 24.30 -32.47 3.17
CA ARG A 13 23.53 -32.83 1.97
C ARG A 13 23.51 -31.74 0.91
N LEU A 14 24.14 -30.58 1.17
CA LEU A 14 24.06 -29.42 0.32
C LEU A 14 24.52 -29.69 -1.13
N ASP A 15 25.58 -30.46 -1.33
CA ASP A 15 26.07 -30.83 -2.66
C ASP A 15 25.02 -31.62 -3.46
N ARG A 16 24.32 -32.52 -2.79
CA ARG A 16 23.24 -33.30 -3.40
C ARG A 16 22.02 -32.42 -3.71
N ILE A 17 21.67 -31.51 -2.82
CA ILE A 17 20.59 -30.55 -3.02
C ILE A 17 20.87 -29.67 -4.22
N VAL A 18 22.11 -29.17 -4.36
CA VAL A 18 22.56 -28.39 -5.53
C VAL A 18 22.44 -29.22 -6.81
N ALA A 19 22.88 -30.46 -6.81
CA ALA A 19 22.80 -31.35 -7.97
C ALA A 19 21.32 -31.58 -8.41
N ILE A 20 20.40 -31.76 -7.43
CA ILE A 20 18.96 -31.86 -7.73
C ILE A 20 18.43 -30.55 -8.31
N ALA A 21 18.79 -29.38 -7.74
CA ALA A 21 18.37 -28.07 -8.24
C ALA A 21 18.85 -27.81 -9.67
N ASP A 22 20.07 -28.26 -9.99
CA ASP A 22 20.69 -28.10 -11.32
C ASP A 22 19.96 -28.87 -12.44
N ASN A 23 19.27 -29.96 -12.11
CA ASN A 23 18.45 -30.69 -13.07
C ASN A 23 17.20 -29.89 -13.51
N TYR A 24 16.81 -28.88 -12.76
CA TYR A 24 15.59 -28.07 -12.99
C TYR A 24 15.87 -26.60 -13.28
N LYS A 25 17.05 -26.27 -13.84
CA LYS A 25 17.44 -24.89 -14.17
C LYS A 25 16.48 -24.19 -15.12
N THR A 26 15.85 -24.94 -16.02
CA THR A 26 14.87 -24.44 -17.00
C THR A 26 13.53 -24.10 -16.34
N GLU A 27 13.09 -24.87 -15.40
CA GLU A 27 11.81 -24.77 -14.71
C GLU A 27 11.90 -23.80 -13.53
N LEU A 28 12.83 -24.03 -12.61
CA LEU A 28 12.99 -23.29 -11.36
C LEU A 28 13.87 -22.02 -11.53
N GLY A 29 14.71 -22.00 -12.57
CA GLY A 29 15.77 -21.03 -12.67
C GLY A 29 17.06 -21.47 -11.98
N PHE A 30 18.09 -20.66 -12.13
CA PHE A 30 19.36 -20.91 -11.47
C PHE A 30 19.26 -20.63 -9.97
N TRP A 31 19.59 -21.62 -9.15
CA TRP A 31 19.69 -21.52 -7.71
C TRP A 31 21.17 -21.56 -7.28
N PRO A 32 21.78 -20.42 -6.92
CA PRO A 32 23.15 -20.39 -6.44
C PRO A 32 23.30 -21.25 -5.16
N ARG A 33 24.42 -21.95 -5.03
CA ARG A 33 24.77 -22.69 -3.82
C ARG A 33 24.60 -21.85 -2.55
N SER A 34 25.05 -20.59 -2.59
CA SER A 34 24.95 -19.65 -1.49
C SER A 34 23.49 -19.36 -1.07
N SER A 35 22.55 -19.34 -2.02
CA SER A 35 21.13 -19.14 -1.72
C SER A 35 20.50 -20.34 -1.04
N LEU A 36 20.89 -21.56 -1.42
CA LEU A 36 20.45 -22.79 -0.77
C LEU A 36 21.04 -22.90 0.65
N GLU A 37 22.33 -22.58 0.79
CA GLU A 37 22.99 -22.52 2.08
C GLU A 37 22.37 -21.48 3.03
N ASP A 38 22.02 -20.30 2.52
CA ASP A 38 21.30 -19.29 3.28
C ASP A 38 19.89 -19.77 3.69
N GLY A 39 19.19 -20.47 2.79
CA GLY A 39 17.92 -21.13 3.10
C GLY A 39 18.03 -22.14 4.24
N ILE A 40 19.10 -22.93 4.25
CA ILE A 40 19.41 -23.87 5.34
C ILE A 40 19.67 -23.12 6.65
N LYS A 41 20.55 -22.13 6.65
CA LYS A 41 20.90 -21.33 7.84
C LYS A 41 19.69 -20.65 8.47
N ARG A 42 18.71 -20.27 7.66
CA ARG A 42 17.47 -19.62 8.11
C ARG A 42 16.36 -20.60 8.49
N GLY A 43 16.59 -21.91 8.39
CA GLY A 43 15.55 -22.91 8.60
C GLY A 43 14.42 -22.83 7.57
N ARG A 44 14.72 -22.40 6.35
CA ARG A 44 13.75 -22.22 5.25
C ARG A 44 13.96 -23.22 4.12
N LEU A 45 14.64 -24.34 4.42
CA LEU A 45 14.83 -25.45 3.52
C LEU A 45 14.58 -26.76 4.27
N LEU A 46 13.82 -27.67 3.69
CA LEU A 46 13.67 -29.06 4.11
C LEU A 46 14.16 -29.96 2.99
N ALA A 47 14.81 -31.06 3.36
CA ALA A 47 15.15 -32.10 2.41
C ALA A 47 14.44 -33.42 2.79
N ALA A 48 14.23 -34.28 1.79
CA ALA A 48 13.71 -35.63 1.98
C ALA A 48 14.81 -36.62 1.63
N ASP A 49 15.13 -37.52 2.57
CA ASP A 49 15.99 -38.66 2.33
C ASP A 49 15.16 -39.90 1.99
N GLY A 50 15.69 -40.68 1.11
CA GLY A 50 15.15 -41.99 0.71
C GLY A 50 16.23 -42.89 0.16
N THR A 51 15.87 -44.10 -0.27
CA THR A 51 16.82 -45.11 -0.74
C THR A 51 16.83 -45.11 -2.28
N ILE A 52 18.00 -44.88 -2.87
CA ILE A 52 18.29 -45.09 -4.30
C ILE A 52 19.35 -46.17 -4.41
N GLU A 53 19.08 -47.22 -5.17
CA GLU A 53 20.01 -48.34 -5.37
C GLU A 53 20.59 -48.92 -4.06
N GLY A 54 19.76 -48.99 -3.01
CA GLY A 54 20.12 -49.52 -1.71
C GLY A 54 20.94 -48.57 -0.81
N ARG A 55 21.19 -47.33 -1.23
CA ARG A 55 21.88 -46.30 -0.44
C ARG A 55 20.93 -45.21 -0.01
N GLU A 56 21.00 -44.83 1.24
CA GLU A 56 20.26 -43.67 1.76
C GLU A 56 20.89 -42.38 1.21
N THR A 57 20.09 -41.56 0.56
CA THR A 57 20.52 -40.30 -0.04
C THR A 57 19.35 -39.29 -0.10
N THR A 58 19.66 -38.01 -0.30
CA THR A 58 18.65 -36.98 -0.52
C THR A 58 18.00 -37.14 -1.90
N ILE A 59 16.68 -37.29 -1.91
CA ILE A 59 15.83 -37.52 -3.07
C ILE A 59 14.96 -36.32 -3.46
N GLY A 60 14.94 -35.25 -2.67
CA GLY A 60 14.23 -34.03 -2.99
C GLY A 60 14.40 -32.97 -1.90
N PHE A 61 14.03 -31.74 -2.25
CA PHE A 61 14.06 -30.65 -1.31
C PHE A 61 12.93 -29.64 -1.61
N VAL A 62 12.59 -28.82 -0.60
CA VAL A 62 11.70 -27.68 -0.73
C VAL A 62 12.33 -26.45 -0.08
N VAL A 63 12.30 -25.32 -0.79
CA VAL A 63 12.63 -24.00 -0.24
C VAL A 63 11.35 -23.25 -0.02
N PHE A 64 11.18 -22.74 1.17
CA PHE A 64 9.97 -22.02 1.56
C PHE A 64 10.33 -20.78 2.37
N GLY A 65 9.36 -19.90 2.56
CA GLY A 65 9.53 -18.65 3.27
C GLY A 65 8.21 -17.90 3.33
N GLY A 66 8.25 -16.62 3.12
CA GLY A 66 7.08 -15.76 3.14
C GLY A 66 7.12 -14.80 4.32
N VAL A 67 6.18 -13.88 4.32
CA VAL A 67 5.96 -12.89 5.37
C VAL A 67 4.59 -13.18 5.98
N PHE A 68 4.57 -13.40 7.29
CA PHE A 68 3.32 -13.62 8.02
C PHE A 68 2.27 -12.55 7.65
N PRO A 69 0.99 -12.91 7.42
CA PRO A 69 0.37 -14.24 7.63
C PRO A 69 0.48 -15.19 6.42
N ASN A 70 1.19 -14.83 5.35
CA ASN A 70 1.25 -15.59 4.11
C ASN A 70 2.62 -16.26 3.95
N GLY A 71 2.63 -17.59 4.00
CA GLY A 71 3.77 -18.39 3.63
C GLY A 71 3.95 -18.45 2.10
N ARG A 72 5.10 -18.90 1.66
CA ARG A 72 5.39 -19.10 0.23
C ARG A 72 6.31 -20.30 0.02
N ILE A 73 5.93 -21.16 -0.92
CA ILE A 73 6.83 -22.15 -1.52
C ILE A 73 7.60 -21.45 -2.64
N GLN A 74 8.91 -21.44 -2.54
CA GLN A 74 9.80 -20.81 -3.52
C GLN A 74 10.28 -21.80 -4.57
N ALA A 75 10.63 -23.03 -4.14
CA ALA A 75 11.04 -24.11 -5.02
C ALA A 75 10.71 -25.45 -4.40
N VAL A 76 10.31 -26.43 -5.20
CA VAL A 76 10.22 -27.85 -4.87
C VAL A 76 10.88 -28.61 -6.01
N ALA A 77 11.84 -29.46 -5.68
CA ALA A 77 12.51 -30.33 -6.65
C ALA A 77 12.71 -31.73 -6.10
N VAL A 78 12.58 -32.71 -6.97
CA VAL A 78 12.71 -34.12 -6.69
C VAL A 78 13.72 -34.71 -7.64
N ASP A 79 14.59 -35.60 -7.14
CA ASP A 79 15.55 -36.32 -7.99
C ASP A 79 14.81 -37.01 -9.16
N PRO A 80 15.32 -36.92 -10.40
CA PRO A 80 14.67 -37.53 -11.57
C PRO A 80 14.37 -39.02 -11.42
N THR A 81 15.20 -39.72 -10.68
CA THR A 81 15.04 -41.18 -10.44
C THR A 81 13.95 -41.48 -9.41
N SER A 82 13.53 -40.51 -8.60
CA SER A 82 12.55 -40.63 -7.53
C SER A 82 11.21 -39.93 -7.86
N LEU A 83 11.00 -39.56 -9.13
CA LEU A 83 9.75 -38.95 -9.59
C LEU A 83 8.56 -39.92 -9.42
N ARG A 84 7.37 -39.32 -9.19
CA ARG A 84 6.09 -40.03 -9.01
C ARG A 84 6.04 -41.00 -7.80
N GLN A 85 7.00 -40.93 -6.88
CA GLN A 85 7.04 -41.68 -5.63
C GLN A 85 6.44 -40.91 -4.43
N GLY A 86 5.80 -39.79 -4.65
CA GLY A 86 5.16 -38.99 -3.60
C GLY A 86 6.12 -38.03 -2.85
N VAL A 87 7.39 -37.93 -3.26
CA VAL A 87 8.42 -37.11 -2.58
C VAL A 87 8.00 -35.62 -2.50
N ALA A 88 7.55 -35.03 -3.61
CA ALA A 88 7.11 -33.64 -3.61
C ALA A 88 5.91 -33.40 -2.68
N GLN A 89 4.97 -34.35 -2.66
CA GLN A 89 3.82 -34.32 -1.76
C GLN A 89 4.29 -34.34 -0.30
N PHE A 90 5.16 -35.28 0.04
CA PHE A 90 5.69 -35.43 1.38
C PHE A 90 6.40 -34.14 1.87
N LEU A 91 7.21 -33.52 1.00
CA LEU A 91 7.87 -32.24 1.31
C LEU A 91 6.88 -31.12 1.55
N VAL A 92 5.89 -30.96 0.68
CA VAL A 92 4.88 -29.90 0.79
C VAL A 92 4.00 -30.08 2.01
N ASP A 93 3.60 -31.30 2.33
CA ASP A 93 2.80 -31.60 3.53
C ASP A 93 3.55 -31.25 4.83
N ASN A 94 4.87 -31.46 4.88
CA ASN A 94 5.68 -31.06 6.02
C ASN A 94 5.83 -29.53 6.13
N VAL A 95 5.96 -28.81 4.99
CA VAL A 95 5.93 -27.35 4.99
C VAL A 95 4.57 -26.82 5.46
N VAL A 96 3.48 -27.43 4.99
CA VAL A 96 2.11 -27.08 5.40
C VAL A 96 1.94 -27.26 6.90
N ALA A 97 2.28 -28.43 7.44
CA ALA A 97 2.17 -28.73 8.88
C ALA A 97 3.00 -27.76 9.73
N ARG A 98 4.20 -27.43 9.28
CA ARG A 98 5.08 -26.49 9.96
C ARG A 98 4.50 -25.08 9.96
N MET A 99 4.03 -24.58 8.80
CA MET A 99 3.44 -23.26 8.70
C MET A 99 2.10 -23.16 9.45
N GLU A 100 1.31 -24.22 9.50
CA GLU A 100 0.12 -24.31 10.36
C GLU A 100 0.48 -24.18 11.83
N SER A 101 1.52 -24.88 12.29
CA SER A 101 1.99 -24.79 13.67
C SER A 101 2.60 -23.43 14.02
N GLU A 102 3.20 -22.74 13.04
CA GLU A 102 3.71 -21.36 13.16
C GLU A 102 2.60 -20.30 13.04
N GLY A 103 1.34 -20.71 12.79
CA GLY A 103 0.17 -19.83 12.75
C GLY A 103 -0.03 -19.09 11.43
N TYR A 104 0.65 -19.48 10.34
CA TYR A 104 0.40 -18.89 9.01
C TYR A 104 -1.03 -19.22 8.54
N LEU A 105 -1.67 -18.29 7.84
CA LEU A 105 -3.05 -18.43 7.38
C LEU A 105 -3.15 -19.00 5.97
N ALA A 106 -2.14 -18.77 5.13
CA ALA A 106 -2.11 -19.28 3.77
C ALA A 106 -0.68 -19.54 3.29
N ILE A 107 -0.53 -20.42 2.29
CA ILE A 107 0.73 -20.63 1.57
C ILE A 107 0.50 -20.31 0.08
N LEU A 108 1.38 -19.48 -0.47
CA LEU A 108 1.42 -19.12 -1.88
C LEU A 108 2.43 -19.98 -2.64
N ALA A 109 2.11 -20.35 -3.87
CA ALA A 109 3.03 -20.91 -4.85
C ALA A 109 2.88 -20.15 -6.18
N LYS A 110 3.97 -19.99 -6.93
CA LYS A 110 4.03 -19.20 -8.17
C LYS A 110 4.64 -20.01 -9.32
N PRO A 111 4.04 -21.14 -9.73
CA PRO A 111 4.51 -21.88 -10.89
C PRO A 111 4.26 -21.11 -12.20
N ALA A 112 5.15 -21.25 -13.17
CA ALA A 112 4.91 -20.73 -14.51
C ALA A 112 3.74 -21.48 -15.18
N LYS A 113 2.96 -20.77 -15.98
CA LYS A 113 1.72 -21.30 -16.61
C LYS A 113 1.98 -22.46 -17.55
N ASP A 114 3.12 -22.43 -18.23
CA ASP A 114 3.58 -23.46 -19.18
C ASP A 114 4.07 -24.76 -18.52
N LEU A 115 4.29 -24.76 -17.18
CA LEU A 115 4.70 -25.93 -16.44
C LEU A 115 3.50 -26.78 -15.99
N GLN A 116 2.88 -27.53 -16.91
CA GLN A 116 1.65 -28.27 -16.67
C GLN A 116 1.78 -29.28 -15.50
N VAL A 117 2.94 -29.91 -15.35
CA VAL A 117 3.18 -30.85 -14.26
C VAL A 117 3.11 -30.15 -12.89
N ALA A 118 3.71 -28.95 -12.79
CA ALA A 118 3.65 -28.17 -11.56
C ALA A 118 2.23 -27.63 -11.31
N GLN A 119 1.51 -27.21 -12.37
CA GLN A 119 0.12 -26.77 -12.25
C GLN A 119 -0.76 -27.89 -11.65
N ASN A 120 -0.70 -29.06 -12.23
CA ASN A 120 -1.46 -30.24 -11.78
C ASN A 120 -1.08 -30.69 -10.36
N PHE A 121 0.22 -30.56 -10.03
CA PHE A 121 0.71 -30.88 -8.69
C PHE A 121 0.12 -29.95 -7.64
N TYR A 122 0.19 -28.63 -7.84
CA TYR A 122 -0.34 -27.69 -6.88
C TYR A 122 -1.87 -27.76 -6.77
N GLU A 123 -2.56 -28.01 -7.87
CA GLU A 123 -4.01 -28.18 -7.87
C GLU A 123 -4.46 -29.40 -7.04
N LYS A 124 -3.80 -30.54 -7.21
CA LYS A 124 -4.01 -31.75 -6.39
C LYS A 124 -3.72 -31.53 -4.91
N ASN A 125 -2.83 -30.59 -4.60
CA ASN A 125 -2.47 -30.18 -3.24
C ASN A 125 -3.33 -29.06 -2.67
N HIS A 126 -4.52 -28.83 -3.26
CA HIS A 126 -5.47 -27.81 -2.81
C HIS A 126 -4.95 -26.37 -2.90
N PHE A 127 -3.98 -26.08 -3.76
CA PHE A 127 -3.57 -24.74 -4.11
C PHE A 127 -4.49 -24.20 -5.22
N LEU A 128 -5.35 -23.27 -4.87
CA LEU A 128 -6.31 -22.67 -5.78
C LEU A 128 -5.66 -21.51 -6.55
N THR A 129 -6.03 -21.32 -7.82
CA THR A 129 -5.57 -20.18 -8.61
C THR A 129 -6.19 -18.89 -8.09
N VAL A 130 -5.36 -17.94 -7.68
CA VAL A 130 -5.80 -16.61 -7.22
C VAL A 130 -5.75 -15.60 -8.36
N ARG A 131 -4.63 -15.61 -9.12
CA ARG A 131 -4.42 -14.69 -10.26
C ARG A 131 -3.35 -15.21 -11.20
N ILE A 132 -3.32 -14.63 -12.42
CA ILE A 132 -2.23 -14.79 -13.37
C ILE A 132 -1.52 -13.44 -13.48
N GLN A 133 -0.21 -13.45 -13.46
CA GLN A 133 0.61 -12.24 -13.58
C GLN A 133 1.75 -12.46 -14.57
N SER A 134 2.25 -11.37 -15.16
CA SER A 134 3.46 -11.44 -15.98
C SER A 134 4.66 -11.81 -15.12
N GLY A 135 5.47 -12.72 -15.58
CA GLY A 135 6.81 -12.98 -15.01
C GLY A 135 7.78 -11.89 -15.40
N GLY A 136 8.91 -11.78 -14.69
CA GLY A 136 9.93 -10.77 -14.94
C GLY A 136 10.41 -10.76 -16.40
N ALA A 137 10.83 -9.58 -16.87
CA ALA A 137 11.20 -9.26 -18.27
C ALA A 137 12.22 -10.25 -18.91
N ALA A 138 13.06 -10.90 -18.10
CA ALA A 138 14.11 -11.81 -18.61
C ALA A 138 13.56 -13.11 -19.22
N ARG A 139 12.35 -13.54 -18.90
CA ARG A 139 11.79 -14.82 -19.37
C ARG A 139 10.43 -14.74 -20.05
N ASN A 140 9.79 -13.60 -20.02
CA ASN A 140 8.47 -13.33 -20.64
C ASN A 140 7.42 -14.46 -20.44
N ARG A 141 7.41 -15.08 -19.24
CA ARG A 141 6.50 -16.17 -18.88
C ARG A 141 5.32 -15.63 -18.08
N GLU A 142 4.14 -16.19 -18.27
CA GLU A 142 3.00 -15.98 -17.37
C GLU A 142 3.17 -16.87 -16.13
N ILE A 143 2.92 -16.28 -14.98
CA ILE A 143 2.99 -16.92 -13.67
C ILE A 143 1.59 -17.07 -13.11
N VAL A 144 1.22 -18.28 -12.72
CA VAL A 144 -0.03 -18.56 -12.01
C VAL A 144 0.23 -18.45 -10.52
N VAL A 145 -0.37 -17.47 -9.86
CA VAL A 145 -0.31 -17.36 -8.41
C VAL A 145 -1.39 -18.28 -7.84
N ARG A 146 -0.94 -19.25 -7.06
CA ARG A 146 -1.79 -20.23 -6.38
C ARG A 146 -1.69 -20.09 -4.88
N GLU A 147 -2.80 -20.28 -4.17
CA GLU A 147 -2.91 -20.17 -2.73
C GLU A 147 -3.55 -21.40 -2.12
N ARG A 148 -2.99 -21.89 -1.02
CA ARG A 148 -3.61 -22.88 -0.16
C ARG A 148 -3.85 -22.28 1.21
N ILE A 149 -5.09 -22.31 1.68
CA ILE A 149 -5.45 -21.87 3.03
C ILE A 149 -5.05 -22.94 4.01
N LEU A 150 -4.48 -22.51 5.14
CA LEU A 150 -3.98 -23.36 6.19
C LEU A 150 -5.00 -23.53 7.31
N LYS A 151 -4.98 -24.70 7.94
CA LYS A 151 -5.79 -25.02 9.14
C LYS A 151 -5.12 -24.50 10.40
N SER A 152 -4.70 -23.25 10.41
CA SER A 152 -4.14 -22.66 11.63
C SER A 152 -5.21 -22.59 12.71
N PRO A 153 -4.89 -22.82 13.98
CA PRO A 153 -5.85 -22.75 15.07
C PRO A 153 -6.22 -21.29 15.36
N SER A 154 -7.02 -20.69 14.48
CA SER A 154 -7.65 -19.40 14.68
C SER A 154 -9.16 -19.60 14.66
N LEU A 155 -9.88 -18.85 15.51
CA LEU A 155 -11.35 -18.84 15.52
C LEU A 155 -11.95 -18.52 14.14
N LEU A 156 -11.22 -17.80 13.30
CA LEU A 156 -11.62 -17.41 11.95
C LEU A 156 -11.60 -18.59 10.97
N THR A 157 -10.58 -19.46 11.04
CA THR A 157 -10.51 -20.68 10.22
C THR A 157 -11.55 -21.73 10.58
N ALA A 158 -11.97 -21.80 11.83
CA ALA A 158 -13.02 -22.73 12.27
C ALA A 158 -14.42 -22.38 11.69
N MET A 159 -14.68 -21.11 11.38
CA MET A 159 -15.92 -20.66 10.76
C MET A 159 -15.96 -20.86 9.24
N GLU A 160 -14.82 -20.79 8.57
CA GLU A 160 -14.71 -20.91 7.11
C GLU A 160 -14.78 -22.36 6.58
N LEU A 161 -14.40 -23.35 7.41
CA LEU A 161 -14.31 -24.76 7.01
C LEU A 161 -15.66 -25.44 6.78
N ARG A 162 -16.78 -24.79 7.05
CA ARG A 162 -18.12 -25.41 6.88
C ARG A 162 -18.68 -25.42 5.46
N GLN A 163 -18.18 -24.57 4.55
CA GLN A 163 -18.50 -24.66 3.10
C GLN A 163 -17.37 -24.05 2.26
N PRO A 164 -16.76 -24.77 1.30
CA PRO A 164 -15.84 -24.16 0.34
C PRO A 164 -16.64 -23.27 -0.62
N PRO A 165 -16.40 -21.94 -0.65
CA PRO A 165 -17.05 -21.10 -1.66
C PRO A 165 -16.41 -21.32 -3.03
N PRO A 166 -17.17 -21.12 -4.13
CA PRO A 166 -16.60 -21.06 -5.46
C PRO A 166 -15.53 -19.98 -5.55
N LEU A 167 -14.47 -20.23 -6.30
CA LEU A 167 -13.21 -19.47 -6.40
C LEU A 167 -13.32 -17.96 -6.62
N LEU A 168 -14.45 -17.48 -7.14
CA LEU A 168 -14.74 -16.06 -7.39
C LEU A 168 -15.61 -15.41 -6.30
N LEU A 169 -16.08 -16.18 -5.32
CA LEU A 169 -17.02 -15.76 -4.30
C LEU A 169 -16.55 -16.18 -2.91
N ARG A 170 -15.30 -15.89 -2.53
CA ARG A 170 -15.00 -15.66 -1.14
C ARG A 170 -15.60 -14.31 -0.76
N SER A 171 -16.90 -14.29 -0.72
CA SER A 171 -17.65 -13.19 -0.17
C SER A 171 -17.69 -13.35 1.33
N ASP A 172 -16.72 -12.82 2.01
CA ASP A 172 -17.06 -12.22 3.27
C ASP A 172 -18.07 -11.13 2.96
N ALA A 173 -19.16 -11.12 3.67
CA ALA A 173 -20.29 -10.22 3.46
C ALA A 173 -19.92 -8.71 3.47
N HIS A 174 -18.64 -8.38 3.49
CA HIS A 174 -18.11 -7.03 3.64
C HIS A 174 -16.88 -6.71 2.75
N SER A 175 -16.48 -7.59 1.83
CA SER A 175 -15.40 -7.25 0.91
C SER A 175 -15.92 -6.35 -0.21
N ASN A 176 -15.12 -5.35 -0.58
CA ASN A 176 -15.35 -4.33 -1.61
C ASN A 176 -15.88 -4.91 -2.92
N LEU A 177 -17.18 -5.14 -3.00
CA LEU A 177 -17.84 -5.66 -4.19
C LEU A 177 -18.43 -4.50 -4.98
N TRP A 178 -17.89 -4.24 -6.15
CA TRP A 178 -18.38 -3.23 -7.07
C TRP A 178 -19.38 -3.84 -8.05
N VAL A 179 -20.56 -3.30 -8.07
CA VAL A 179 -21.58 -3.75 -9.05
C VAL A 179 -21.52 -2.81 -10.24
N ILE A 180 -21.37 -3.38 -11.43
CA ILE A 180 -21.31 -2.61 -12.68
C ILE A 180 -22.66 -2.59 -13.37
N ASP A 181 -23.00 -1.43 -13.94
CA ASP A 181 -24.15 -1.22 -14.81
C ASP A 181 -23.91 -1.82 -16.22
N ILE A 182 -24.96 -2.13 -16.93
CA ILE A 182 -24.92 -2.62 -18.32
C ILE A 182 -24.20 -1.65 -19.26
N ASN A 183 -24.29 -0.35 -19.01
CA ASN A 183 -23.60 0.68 -19.77
C ASN A 183 -22.08 0.51 -19.75
N VAL A 184 -21.51 0.06 -18.63
CA VAL A 184 -20.07 -0.21 -18.49
C VAL A 184 -19.64 -1.37 -19.39
N LEU A 185 -20.50 -2.40 -19.52
CA LEU A 185 -20.25 -3.51 -20.47
C LEU A 185 -20.30 -3.03 -21.92
N PHE A 186 -21.27 -2.17 -22.26
CA PHE A 186 -21.35 -1.60 -23.61
C PHE A 186 -20.16 -0.69 -23.91
N ASP A 187 -19.64 0.03 -22.93
CA ASP A 187 -18.44 0.83 -23.07
C ASP A 187 -17.19 -0.03 -23.34
N LEU A 188 -17.09 -1.20 -22.71
CA LEU A 188 -16.01 -2.17 -22.98
C LEU A 188 -16.00 -2.70 -24.42
N LEU A 189 -17.16 -2.83 -25.04
CA LEU A 189 -17.31 -3.55 -26.33
C LEU A 189 -17.25 -2.66 -27.55
N LYS A 190 -17.36 -1.35 -27.39
CA LYS A 190 -17.37 -0.39 -28.52
C LYS A 190 -16.19 0.56 -28.43
N LEU A 191 -15.11 0.27 -29.16
CA LEU A 191 -13.87 1.08 -29.28
C LEU A 191 -14.11 2.59 -29.51
N ARG A 192 -15.23 2.97 -30.11
CA ARG A 192 -15.56 4.37 -30.42
C ARG A 192 -16.32 5.08 -29.30
N ARG A 193 -16.65 4.40 -28.19
CA ARG A 193 -17.30 5.04 -27.05
C ARG A 193 -16.29 5.82 -26.22
N THR A 194 -16.72 6.95 -25.69
CA THR A 194 -15.88 7.89 -24.91
C THR A 194 -15.20 7.19 -23.73
N HIS A 195 -15.91 6.27 -23.07
CA HIS A 195 -15.43 5.60 -21.85
C HIS A 195 -14.77 4.23 -22.09
N TYR A 196 -14.52 3.85 -23.36
CA TYR A 196 -13.91 2.55 -23.70
C TYR A 196 -12.62 2.24 -22.91
N LYS A 197 -11.68 3.20 -22.89
CA LYS A 197 -10.40 3.02 -22.19
C LYS A 197 -10.57 2.80 -20.68
N MET A 198 -11.51 3.51 -20.08
CA MET A 198 -11.83 3.40 -18.65
C MET A 198 -12.47 2.05 -18.34
N ALA A 199 -13.44 1.60 -19.15
CA ALA A 199 -14.04 0.29 -19.01
C ALA A 199 -13.00 -0.83 -19.13
N VAL A 200 -12.08 -0.76 -20.12
CA VAL A 200 -10.96 -1.70 -20.25
C VAL A 200 -10.10 -1.72 -18.98
N GLY A 201 -9.77 -0.55 -18.41
CA GLY A 201 -9.01 -0.45 -17.16
C GLY A 201 -9.70 -1.13 -15.97
N VAL A 202 -11.02 -0.96 -15.83
CA VAL A 202 -11.84 -1.63 -14.79
C VAL A 202 -11.80 -3.14 -14.93
N PHE A 203 -12.03 -3.67 -16.14
CA PHE A 203 -12.00 -5.11 -16.38
C PHE A 203 -10.59 -5.70 -16.24
N ALA A 204 -9.56 -4.98 -16.66
CA ALA A 204 -8.17 -5.38 -16.43
C ALA A 204 -7.86 -5.48 -14.94
N ALA A 205 -8.26 -4.49 -14.14
CA ALA A 205 -8.10 -4.49 -12.70
C ALA A 205 -8.87 -5.65 -12.02
N ALA A 206 -10.04 -6.00 -12.53
CA ALA A 206 -10.80 -7.16 -12.05
C ALA A 206 -10.10 -8.48 -12.39
N LEU A 207 -9.56 -8.64 -13.60
CA LEU A 207 -8.78 -9.81 -14.01
C LEU A 207 -7.48 -9.96 -13.22
N GLU A 208 -6.84 -8.84 -12.87
CA GLU A 208 -5.66 -8.80 -12.01
C GLU A 208 -5.97 -9.05 -10.53
N GLY A 209 -7.26 -9.15 -10.17
CA GLY A 209 -7.72 -9.33 -8.78
C GLY A 209 -7.56 -8.10 -7.89
N ARG A 210 -7.36 -6.91 -8.49
CA ARG A 210 -7.29 -5.64 -7.75
C ARG A 210 -8.65 -5.17 -7.27
N VAL A 211 -9.71 -5.49 -8.00
CA VAL A 211 -11.09 -5.20 -7.65
C VAL A 211 -11.97 -6.42 -7.87
N ARG A 212 -13.07 -6.48 -7.15
CA ARG A 212 -14.12 -7.51 -7.36
C ARG A 212 -15.32 -6.85 -7.97
N ILE A 213 -15.66 -7.27 -9.19
CA ILE A 213 -16.84 -6.78 -9.89
C ILE A 213 -17.94 -7.85 -9.89
N ALA A 214 -19.17 -7.41 -9.85
CA ALA A 214 -20.36 -8.27 -9.99
C ALA A 214 -21.43 -7.56 -10.81
N VAL A 215 -22.43 -8.31 -11.21
CA VAL A 215 -23.64 -7.80 -11.86
C VAL A 215 -24.88 -8.21 -11.06
N THR A 216 -25.95 -7.44 -11.19
CA THR A 216 -27.25 -7.76 -10.59
C THR A 216 -28.00 -8.82 -11.44
N SER A 217 -29.08 -9.37 -10.90
CA SER A 217 -29.98 -10.23 -11.67
C SER A 217 -30.68 -9.43 -12.77
N GLU A 218 -31.03 -8.18 -12.47
CA GLU A 218 -31.66 -7.27 -13.42
C GLU A 218 -30.78 -6.98 -14.64
N PHE A 219 -29.44 -6.95 -14.47
CA PHE A 219 -28.47 -6.82 -15.57
C PHE A 219 -28.71 -7.87 -16.68
N SER A 220 -28.91 -9.14 -16.29
CA SER A 220 -29.21 -10.21 -17.25
C SER A 220 -30.58 -10.06 -17.89
N ASN A 221 -31.58 -9.60 -17.12
CA ASN A 221 -32.93 -9.35 -17.63
C ASN A 221 -32.93 -8.21 -18.65
N GLU A 222 -32.21 -7.12 -18.38
CA GLU A 222 -32.07 -5.96 -19.25
C GLU A 222 -31.34 -6.35 -20.54
N LEU A 223 -30.23 -7.09 -20.43
CA LEU A 223 -29.48 -7.58 -21.58
C LEU A 223 -30.32 -8.51 -22.46
N THR A 224 -31.13 -9.42 -21.85
CA THR A 224 -32.03 -10.30 -22.56
C THR A 224 -33.12 -9.51 -23.29
N ARG A 225 -33.65 -8.45 -22.68
CA ARG A 225 -34.63 -7.56 -23.36
C ARG A 225 -34.02 -6.81 -24.55
N ALA A 226 -32.76 -6.39 -24.41
CA ALA A 226 -32.03 -5.67 -25.46
C ALA A 226 -31.58 -6.57 -26.61
N SER A 227 -31.31 -7.85 -26.35
CA SER A 227 -30.78 -8.81 -27.33
C SER A 227 -31.85 -9.75 -27.93
N ALA A 228 -33.14 -9.48 -27.74
CA ALA A 228 -34.26 -10.33 -28.17
C ALA A 228 -34.29 -10.75 -29.67
N ALA A 229 -33.40 -10.16 -30.49
CA ALA A 229 -33.29 -10.46 -31.93
C ALA A 229 -32.12 -11.40 -32.30
N ILE A 230 -31.18 -11.74 -31.37
CA ILE A 230 -29.96 -12.49 -31.71
C ILE A 230 -29.80 -13.67 -30.73
N LYS A 231 -30.04 -14.91 -31.24
CA LYS A 231 -29.99 -16.15 -30.44
C LYS A 231 -28.61 -16.52 -29.88
N ASP A 232 -27.51 -15.93 -30.35
CA ASP A 232 -26.12 -16.23 -29.97
C ASP A 232 -25.29 -14.92 -29.76
N ASP A 233 -25.82 -13.98 -28.96
CA ASP A 233 -25.09 -12.75 -28.67
C ASP A 233 -23.89 -13.07 -27.77
N PRO A 234 -22.63 -12.74 -28.19
CA PRO A 234 -21.43 -12.90 -27.35
C PRO A 234 -21.52 -12.13 -26.02
N LEU A 235 -22.33 -11.09 -25.96
CA LEU A 235 -22.58 -10.29 -24.77
C LEU A 235 -23.28 -11.06 -23.67
N LEU A 236 -24.25 -11.92 -24.02
CA LEU A 236 -24.92 -12.79 -23.07
C LEU A 236 -23.94 -13.77 -22.44
N LYS A 237 -23.05 -14.37 -23.26
CA LYS A 237 -21.99 -15.26 -22.75
C LYS A 237 -21.00 -14.56 -21.81
N LEU A 238 -20.62 -13.31 -22.13
CA LEU A 238 -19.75 -12.52 -21.26
C LEU A 238 -20.46 -12.13 -19.96
N ALA A 239 -21.73 -11.72 -20.04
CA ALA A 239 -22.53 -11.38 -18.86
C ALA A 239 -22.74 -12.61 -17.95
N ASP A 240 -22.93 -13.80 -18.51
CA ASP A 240 -23.04 -15.04 -17.74
C ASP A 240 -21.73 -15.48 -17.08
N ALA A 241 -20.59 -15.04 -17.61
CA ALA A 241 -19.26 -15.25 -17.00
C ALA A 241 -18.97 -14.30 -15.83
N LEU A 242 -19.71 -13.19 -15.70
CA LEU A 242 -19.53 -12.24 -14.61
C LEU A 242 -20.16 -12.77 -13.31
N PRO A 243 -19.50 -12.53 -12.15
CA PRO A 243 -20.07 -12.88 -10.86
C PRO A 243 -21.39 -12.16 -10.64
N ARG A 244 -22.39 -12.90 -10.15
CA ARG A 244 -23.71 -12.33 -9.82
C ARG A 244 -23.76 -11.95 -8.34
N LEU A 245 -24.32 -10.77 -8.05
CA LEU A 245 -24.62 -10.35 -6.70
C LEU A 245 -25.67 -11.31 -6.09
N ARG A 246 -25.36 -11.89 -4.93
CA ARG A 246 -26.31 -12.74 -4.20
C ARG A 246 -27.22 -11.82 -3.38
N GLY A 247 -28.49 -11.70 -3.79
CA GLY A 247 -29.52 -10.96 -3.07
C GLY A 247 -30.29 -11.84 -2.08
N ASN A 248 -30.71 -11.26 -0.97
CA ASN A 248 -31.69 -11.87 -0.06
C ASN A 248 -33.10 -11.63 -0.60
N ALA A 249 -33.90 -12.69 -0.68
CA ALA A 249 -35.36 -12.78 -0.96
C ALA A 249 -35.96 -11.73 -1.94
N GLU A 250 -36.36 -12.18 -3.11
CA GLU A 250 -36.97 -11.40 -4.23
C GLU A 250 -38.07 -10.40 -3.83
N LYS A 251 -38.84 -10.69 -2.78
CA LYS A 251 -40.00 -9.87 -2.38
C LYS A 251 -39.55 -8.51 -1.78
N ASN A 252 -38.48 -8.51 -1.00
CA ASN A 252 -37.95 -7.29 -0.40
C ASN A 252 -37.28 -6.37 -1.41
N VAL A 253 -36.74 -6.92 -2.51
CA VAL A 253 -36.05 -6.14 -3.54
C VAL A 253 -37.06 -5.33 -4.37
N LYS A 254 -38.21 -5.88 -4.73
CA LYS A 254 -39.25 -5.16 -5.49
C LYS A 254 -39.84 -4.01 -4.70
N ASP A 255 -40.18 -4.24 -3.43
CA ASP A 255 -40.72 -3.20 -2.56
C ASP A 255 -39.69 -2.08 -2.36
N LEU A 256 -38.44 -2.43 -2.19
CA LEU A 256 -37.34 -1.46 -2.07
C LEU A 256 -37.16 -0.66 -3.37
N ALA A 257 -37.26 -1.31 -4.55
CA ALA A 257 -37.15 -0.62 -5.83
C ALA A 257 -38.26 0.41 -6.03
N GLU A 258 -39.49 0.14 -5.57
CA GLU A 258 -40.60 1.11 -5.59
C GLU A 258 -40.34 2.32 -4.68
N ILE A 259 -39.80 2.08 -3.49
CA ILE A 259 -39.40 3.15 -2.56
C ILE A 259 -38.30 4.04 -3.19
N ILE A 260 -37.26 3.40 -3.79
CA ILE A 260 -36.18 4.11 -4.48
C ILE A 260 -36.75 4.90 -5.66
N HIS A 261 -37.62 4.30 -6.46
CA HIS A 261 -38.26 4.96 -7.60
C HIS A 261 -38.99 6.23 -7.17
N THR A 262 -39.77 6.14 -6.10
CA THR A 262 -40.50 7.30 -5.53
C THR A 262 -39.54 8.41 -5.07
N ALA A 263 -38.43 8.06 -4.43
CA ALA A 263 -37.47 9.04 -3.90
C ALA A 263 -36.60 9.70 -4.98
N VAL A 264 -36.15 8.93 -6.00
CA VAL A 264 -35.19 9.38 -7.02
C VAL A 264 -35.86 10.02 -8.21
N PHE A 265 -37.05 9.56 -8.62
CA PHE A 265 -37.70 9.95 -9.88
C PHE A 265 -38.92 10.88 -9.70
N THR A 266 -39.34 11.21 -8.46
CA THR A 266 -40.54 12.05 -8.19
C THR A 266 -40.51 13.47 -8.78
N LYS A 267 -39.34 14.00 -9.11
CA LYS A 267 -39.22 15.35 -9.69
C LYS A 267 -39.34 15.35 -11.22
N ARG A 268 -39.63 14.24 -11.86
CA ARG A 268 -39.79 14.15 -13.32
C ARG A 268 -41.23 14.27 -13.77
N LYS A 269 -41.43 14.81 -14.99
CA LYS A 269 -42.73 14.80 -15.65
C LYS A 269 -43.26 13.36 -15.73
N PRO A 270 -44.56 13.12 -15.53
CA PRO A 270 -45.13 11.77 -15.51
C PRO A 270 -44.77 10.89 -16.73
N SER A 271 -44.53 11.49 -17.88
CA SER A 271 -44.09 10.81 -19.10
C SER A 271 -42.66 10.24 -19.07
N GLN A 272 -41.83 10.65 -18.12
CA GLN A 272 -40.44 10.22 -18.00
C GLN A 272 -40.17 9.33 -16.78
N ALA A 273 -41.04 9.39 -15.77
CA ALA A 273 -40.88 8.61 -14.53
C ALA A 273 -41.30 7.13 -14.71
N GLY A 274 -42.21 6.84 -15.66
CA GLY A 274 -42.77 5.49 -15.89
C GLY A 274 -42.06 4.69 -16.98
N THR A 275 -40.84 5.04 -17.37
CA THR A 275 -40.11 4.27 -18.39
C THR A 275 -39.61 2.94 -17.84
N PRO A 276 -39.60 1.85 -18.63
CA PRO A 276 -39.02 0.56 -18.24
C PRO A 276 -37.58 0.68 -17.75
N GLN A 277 -36.81 1.67 -18.29
CA GLN A 277 -35.46 1.97 -17.87
C GLN A 277 -35.38 2.48 -16.43
N ALA A 278 -36.24 3.45 -16.03
CA ALA A 278 -36.24 3.96 -14.66
C ALA A 278 -36.55 2.87 -13.63
N HIS A 279 -37.41 1.93 -14.00
CA HIS A 279 -37.70 0.77 -13.14
C HIS A 279 -36.49 -0.18 -13.04
N SER A 280 -35.83 -0.47 -14.17
CA SER A 280 -34.60 -1.27 -14.20
C SER A 280 -33.49 -0.66 -13.35
N ASP A 281 -33.27 0.66 -13.47
CA ASP A 281 -32.28 1.40 -12.66
C ASP A 281 -32.56 1.25 -11.15
N CYS A 282 -33.85 1.35 -10.74
CA CYS A 282 -34.24 1.13 -9.33
C CYS A 282 -34.07 -0.31 -8.88
N MET A 283 -34.29 -1.29 -9.73
CA MET A 283 -34.04 -2.70 -9.43
C MET A 283 -32.56 -2.98 -9.21
N HIS A 284 -31.67 -2.39 -10.04
CA HIS A 284 -30.22 -2.47 -9.84
C HIS A 284 -29.82 -1.95 -8.47
N LEU A 285 -30.28 -0.75 -8.08
CA LEU A 285 -29.99 -0.17 -6.78
C LEU A 285 -30.52 -1.01 -5.63
N ALA A 286 -31.77 -1.51 -5.75
CA ALA A 286 -32.40 -2.33 -4.72
C ALA A 286 -31.64 -3.66 -4.51
N GLU A 287 -31.21 -4.32 -5.59
CA GLU A 287 -30.38 -5.52 -5.49
C GLU A 287 -29.01 -5.22 -4.86
N CYS A 288 -28.39 -4.08 -5.22
CA CYS A 288 -27.13 -3.65 -4.62
C CYS A 288 -27.25 -3.42 -3.10
N ILE A 289 -28.33 -2.78 -2.66
CA ILE A 289 -28.59 -2.52 -1.24
C ILE A 289 -28.86 -3.84 -0.51
N ALA A 290 -29.74 -4.70 -1.05
CA ALA A 290 -30.07 -5.98 -0.46
C ALA A 290 -28.90 -6.97 -0.41
N GLY A 291 -28.00 -6.88 -1.39
CA GLY A 291 -26.77 -7.68 -1.49
C GLY A 291 -25.55 -7.07 -0.79
N ASN A 292 -25.70 -5.96 -0.08
CA ASN A 292 -24.61 -5.22 0.58
C ASN A 292 -23.44 -4.92 -0.36
N ALA A 293 -23.73 -4.49 -1.59
CA ALA A 293 -22.70 -4.01 -2.49
C ALA A 293 -22.01 -2.76 -1.93
N SER A 294 -20.71 -2.62 -2.15
CA SER A 294 -19.96 -1.44 -1.69
C SER A 294 -20.28 -0.22 -2.54
N ALA A 295 -20.46 -0.42 -3.86
CA ALA A 295 -20.82 0.63 -4.78
C ALA A 295 -21.50 0.09 -6.04
N PHE A 296 -22.26 0.97 -6.71
CA PHE A 296 -22.83 0.76 -8.02
C PHE A 296 -22.17 1.70 -9.03
N VAL A 297 -21.53 1.14 -10.06
CA VAL A 297 -20.80 1.90 -11.10
C VAL A 297 -21.70 2.06 -12.31
N THR A 298 -22.03 3.32 -12.65
CA THR A 298 -22.93 3.63 -13.75
C THR A 298 -22.50 4.89 -14.51
N SER A 299 -22.95 4.99 -15.75
CA SER A 299 -22.88 6.24 -16.55
C SER A 299 -24.24 6.96 -16.59
N ASP A 300 -25.26 6.51 -15.85
CA ASP A 300 -26.57 7.17 -15.83
C ASP A 300 -26.54 8.49 -15.07
N GLY A 301 -26.79 9.58 -15.80
CA GLY A 301 -26.76 10.92 -15.23
C GLY A 301 -27.85 11.23 -14.20
N VAL A 302 -28.92 10.40 -14.11
CA VAL A 302 -29.98 10.60 -13.11
C VAL A 302 -29.53 10.01 -11.77
N LEU A 303 -29.00 8.81 -11.81
CA LEU A 303 -28.48 8.15 -10.63
C LEU A 303 -27.31 8.95 -10.05
N LEU A 304 -26.39 9.42 -10.90
CA LEU A 304 -25.25 10.22 -10.50
C LEU A 304 -25.67 11.57 -9.86
N ARG A 305 -26.70 12.24 -10.37
CA ARG A 305 -27.23 13.47 -9.73
C ARG A 305 -27.87 13.21 -8.38
N ASN A 306 -28.43 12.04 -8.16
CA ASN A 306 -29.08 11.64 -6.90
C ASN A 306 -28.15 10.83 -5.96
N ARG A 307 -26.85 10.68 -6.31
CA ARG A 307 -25.90 9.84 -5.55
C ARG A 307 -25.83 10.19 -4.05
N ARG A 308 -25.91 11.49 -3.73
CA ARG A 308 -25.91 11.94 -2.35
C ARG A 308 -27.14 11.46 -1.57
N LEU A 309 -28.31 11.59 -2.15
CA LEU A 309 -29.57 11.11 -1.55
C LEU A 309 -29.52 9.58 -1.33
N ILE A 310 -29.07 8.84 -2.35
CA ILE A 310 -28.97 7.37 -2.29
C ILE A 310 -28.02 6.94 -1.18
N ARG A 311 -26.87 7.59 -1.07
CA ARG A 311 -25.89 7.33 -0.02
C ARG A 311 -26.41 7.65 1.36
N GLU A 312 -27.04 8.82 1.56
CA GLU A 312 -27.54 9.25 2.86
C GLU A 312 -28.72 8.40 3.34
N THR A 313 -29.55 7.90 2.41
CA THR A 313 -30.77 7.15 2.76
C THR A 313 -30.50 5.63 2.91
N TRP A 314 -29.70 5.05 2.02
CA TRP A 314 -29.51 3.58 1.96
C TRP A 314 -28.07 3.12 2.13
N GLY A 315 -27.11 4.04 2.24
CA GLY A 315 -25.70 3.71 2.44
C GLY A 315 -24.97 3.19 1.19
N LEU A 316 -25.65 3.16 0.02
CA LEU A 316 -25.06 2.70 -1.23
C LEU A 316 -24.33 3.85 -1.94
N GLU A 317 -23.06 3.64 -2.31
CA GLU A 317 -22.31 4.56 -3.13
C GLU A 317 -22.68 4.38 -4.62
N VAL A 318 -23.01 5.47 -5.31
CA VAL A 318 -23.21 5.48 -6.77
C VAL A 318 -22.08 6.26 -7.41
N VAL A 319 -21.30 5.61 -8.27
CA VAL A 319 -20.00 6.09 -8.77
C VAL A 319 -20.00 6.16 -10.28
N ALA A 320 -19.50 7.24 -10.85
CA ALA A 320 -19.27 7.31 -12.28
C ALA A 320 -18.11 6.40 -12.71
N LEU A 321 -18.14 5.93 -13.96
CA LEU A 321 -17.07 5.08 -14.48
C LEU A 321 -15.71 5.79 -14.48
N GLU A 322 -15.69 7.11 -14.73
CA GLU A 322 -14.51 7.94 -14.64
C GLU A 322 -13.95 7.98 -13.22
N ASP A 323 -14.80 8.29 -12.24
CA ASP A 323 -14.40 8.36 -10.83
C ASP A 323 -13.87 6.98 -10.37
N PHE A 324 -14.49 5.88 -10.82
CA PHE A 324 -14.04 4.52 -10.50
C PHE A 324 -12.68 4.20 -11.15
N HIS A 325 -12.50 4.57 -12.42
CA HIS A 325 -11.22 4.41 -13.11
C HIS A 325 -10.12 5.23 -12.41
N ASP A 326 -10.41 6.45 -11.98
CA ASP A 326 -9.48 7.29 -11.25
C ASP A 326 -9.11 6.68 -9.88
N VAL A 327 -10.07 6.07 -9.19
CA VAL A 327 -9.80 5.29 -7.96
C VAL A 327 -8.88 4.10 -8.24
N LEU A 328 -9.01 3.43 -9.39
CA LEU A 328 -8.15 2.31 -9.77
C LEU A 328 -6.75 2.73 -10.24
N THR A 329 -6.63 3.90 -10.82
CA THR A 329 -5.37 4.44 -11.36
C THR A 329 -4.67 5.38 -10.38
N SER A 330 -5.45 6.08 -9.52
CA SER A 330 -4.92 6.87 -8.43
C SER A 330 -4.47 5.94 -7.31
N THR A 331 -3.18 5.71 -7.27
CA THR A 331 -2.48 5.12 -6.16
C THR A 331 -2.93 3.71 -5.78
N ASP A 332 -2.24 2.72 -6.28
CA ASP A 332 -2.08 1.47 -5.55
C ASP A 332 -1.40 1.81 -4.21
N LEU A 333 -2.20 2.25 -3.21
CA LEU A 333 -1.72 2.42 -1.84
C LEU A 333 -1.03 1.14 -1.35
N THR A 334 -1.30 -0.01 -2.00
CA THR A 334 -0.66 -1.29 -1.71
C THR A 334 0.83 -1.32 -2.05
N ASP A 335 1.28 -0.63 -3.10
CA ASP A 335 2.70 -0.54 -3.45
C ASP A 335 3.48 0.37 -2.47
N ASP A 336 2.77 1.29 -1.82
CA ASP A 336 3.34 2.20 -0.83
C ASP A 336 3.46 1.59 0.57
N PHE A 337 2.68 0.54 0.87
CA PHE A 337 2.75 -0.18 2.15
C PHE A 337 3.74 -1.35 2.08
N LYS A 338 5.01 -1.03 1.88
CA LYS A 338 6.07 -2.02 1.99
C LYS A 338 6.10 -2.59 3.41
N PRO A 339 6.18 -3.92 3.58
CA PRO A 339 6.42 -4.49 4.88
C PRO A 339 7.72 -3.93 5.47
N VAL A 340 7.65 -3.40 6.68
CA VAL A 340 8.81 -2.90 7.41
C VAL A 340 9.08 -3.77 8.63
N ARG A 341 10.35 -3.85 9.00
CA ARG A 341 10.80 -4.61 10.16
C ARG A 341 11.67 -3.72 11.03
N GLY A 342 11.23 -3.49 12.25
CA GLY A 342 11.96 -2.80 13.29
C GLY A 342 12.26 -3.72 14.46
N LYS A 343 13.08 -3.25 15.39
CA LYS A 343 13.39 -4.00 16.59
C LYS A 343 12.12 -4.25 17.44
N GLY A 344 11.70 -5.51 17.49
CA GLY A 344 10.52 -5.91 18.27
C GLY A 344 9.19 -5.72 17.56
N PHE A 345 9.16 -5.39 16.27
CA PHE A 345 7.93 -5.33 15.49
C PHE A 345 8.15 -5.50 13.99
N ARG A 346 7.09 -5.90 13.29
CA ARG A 346 7.02 -5.91 11.82
C ARG A 346 5.63 -5.53 11.34
N THR A 347 5.52 -5.02 10.11
CA THR A 347 4.23 -4.71 9.50
C THR A 347 3.94 -5.59 8.30
N CYS A 348 2.67 -5.83 8.04
CA CYS A 348 2.20 -6.46 6.79
C CYS A 348 0.79 -5.99 6.46
N THR A 349 0.44 -6.06 5.20
CA THR A 349 -0.94 -5.88 4.72
C THR A 349 -1.75 -7.15 5.00
N VAL A 350 -3.02 -6.97 5.36
CA VAL A 350 -3.93 -8.08 5.69
C VAL A 350 -5.26 -7.89 4.96
N SER A 351 -6.06 -8.96 4.88
CA SER A 351 -7.42 -8.87 4.38
C SER A 351 -8.34 -8.18 5.40
N ALA A 352 -9.49 -7.68 4.92
CA ALA A 352 -10.52 -7.06 5.77
C ALA A 352 -10.99 -7.97 6.90
N GLU A 353 -11.03 -9.26 6.66
CA GLU A 353 -11.46 -10.26 7.64
C GLU A 353 -10.47 -10.42 8.79
N VAL A 354 -9.17 -10.55 8.45
CA VAL A 354 -8.11 -10.60 9.45
C VAL A 354 -8.06 -9.30 10.24
N ALA A 355 -8.19 -8.16 9.56
CA ALA A 355 -8.23 -6.85 10.18
C ALA A 355 -9.38 -6.70 11.17
N ARG A 356 -10.56 -7.29 10.88
CA ARG A 356 -11.72 -7.29 11.79
C ARG A 356 -11.40 -7.98 13.11
N GLY A 357 -10.87 -9.21 13.07
CA GLY A 357 -10.51 -9.95 14.28
C GLY A 357 -9.42 -9.26 15.12
N ILE A 358 -8.54 -8.48 14.45
CA ILE A 358 -7.54 -7.65 15.13
C ILE A 358 -8.18 -6.41 15.74
N ALA A 359 -9.07 -5.73 15.02
CA ALA A 359 -9.80 -4.56 15.52
C ALA A 359 -10.58 -4.88 16.80
N GLU A 360 -11.25 -6.03 16.86
CA GLU A 360 -11.97 -6.49 18.06
C GLU A 360 -11.06 -6.61 19.28
N LYS A 361 -9.80 -7.01 19.10
CA LYS A 361 -8.83 -7.17 20.19
C LYS A 361 -8.19 -5.86 20.62
N LEU A 362 -7.92 -4.96 19.66
CA LEU A 362 -7.24 -3.70 19.92
C LEU A 362 -8.18 -2.57 20.32
N GLN A 363 -9.47 -2.74 20.09
CA GLN A 363 -10.47 -1.73 20.43
C GLN A 363 -10.62 -1.62 21.96
N PRO A 364 -10.68 -0.40 22.53
CA PRO A 364 -10.96 -0.22 23.94
C PRO A 364 -12.29 -0.85 24.36
N LYS A 365 -12.34 -1.47 25.52
CA LYS A 365 -13.54 -2.11 26.04
C LYS A 365 -14.70 -1.09 26.18
N GLY A 366 -15.87 -1.44 25.69
CA GLY A 366 -17.07 -0.61 25.77
C GLY A 366 -17.31 0.32 24.59
N LEU A 367 -16.41 0.36 23.59
CA LEU A 367 -16.64 1.09 22.35
C LEU A 367 -17.45 0.27 21.35
N ASN A 368 -18.33 0.95 20.62
CA ASN A 368 -19.13 0.33 19.58
C ASN A 368 -18.23 -0.03 18.38
N TYR A 369 -18.26 -1.28 17.96
CA TYR A 369 -17.53 -1.87 16.84
C TYR A 369 -17.76 -1.19 15.48
N SER A 370 -18.73 -0.30 15.39
CA SER A 370 -19.15 0.39 14.18
C SER A 370 -18.04 1.16 13.43
N TYR A 371 -16.97 1.59 14.13
CA TYR A 371 -15.87 2.34 13.49
C TYR A 371 -15.12 1.50 12.45
N PHE A 372 -14.73 0.29 12.80
CA PHE A 372 -14.03 -0.60 11.86
C PHE A 372 -14.94 -1.01 10.70
N VAL A 373 -16.20 -1.32 10.97
CA VAL A 373 -17.17 -1.73 9.95
C VAL A 373 -17.34 -0.64 8.89
N LYS A 374 -17.40 0.63 9.29
CA LYS A 374 -17.47 1.78 8.36
C LYS A 374 -16.26 1.86 7.41
N HIS A 375 -15.10 1.39 7.85
CA HIS A 375 -13.89 1.34 7.01
C HIS A 375 -13.83 0.08 6.17
N ALA A 376 -14.17 -1.07 6.74
CA ALA A 376 -14.11 -2.37 6.06
C ALA A 376 -15.09 -2.51 4.89
N THR A 377 -16.21 -1.77 4.91
CA THR A 377 -17.22 -1.77 3.84
C THR A 377 -16.89 -0.81 2.70
N ARG A 378 -15.83 -0.01 2.79
CA ARG A 378 -15.44 0.91 1.72
C ARG A 378 -14.63 0.18 0.65
N ALA A 379 -14.94 0.51 -0.59
CA ALA A 379 -14.40 -0.17 -1.77
C ALA A 379 -12.88 -0.11 -1.91
N SER A 380 -12.24 0.92 -1.38
CA SER A 380 -10.79 1.16 -1.46
C SER A 380 -10.10 1.00 -0.11
N ALA A 381 -10.63 0.15 0.80
CA ALA A 381 -10.05 -0.02 2.12
C ALA A 381 -8.78 -0.88 2.07
N HIS A 382 -7.70 -0.35 2.64
CA HIS A 382 -6.42 -1.02 2.84
C HIS A 382 -6.15 -1.19 4.32
N PHE A 383 -5.59 -2.34 4.69
CA PHE A 383 -5.34 -2.68 6.09
C PHE A 383 -3.87 -3.04 6.28
N LEU A 384 -3.21 -2.32 7.18
CA LEU A 384 -1.83 -2.55 7.57
C LEU A 384 -1.79 -2.88 9.06
N VAL A 385 -1.14 -3.97 9.42
CA VAL A 385 -1.05 -4.44 10.80
C VAL A 385 0.40 -4.48 11.23
N ALA A 386 0.67 -4.02 12.45
CA ALA A 386 1.94 -4.25 13.12
C ALA A 386 1.81 -5.44 14.08
N PHE A 387 2.78 -6.33 14.05
CA PHE A 387 2.91 -7.50 14.92
C PHE A 387 4.19 -7.39 15.73
N ASP A 388 4.17 -7.87 16.97
CA ASP A 388 5.37 -8.06 17.78
C ASP A 388 6.13 -9.37 17.42
N ASP A 389 7.27 -9.60 18.05
CA ASP A 389 8.07 -10.80 17.83
C ASP A 389 7.34 -12.10 18.20
N ARG A 390 6.29 -12.02 19.03
CA ARG A 390 5.43 -13.14 19.42
C ARG A 390 4.24 -13.33 18.51
N GLN A 391 4.19 -12.61 17.38
CA GLN A 391 3.10 -12.62 16.41
C GLN A 391 1.76 -12.04 16.95
N ALA A 392 1.78 -11.34 18.07
CA ALA A 392 0.60 -10.63 18.55
C ALA A 392 0.44 -9.31 17.79
N ALA A 393 -0.77 -9.02 17.31
CA ALA A 393 -1.06 -7.74 16.67
C ALA A 393 -0.99 -6.62 17.71
N THR A 394 -0.21 -5.59 17.41
CA THR A 394 0.05 -4.45 18.29
C THR A 394 -0.56 -3.15 17.76
N ALA A 395 -0.82 -3.07 16.46
CA ALA A 395 -1.54 -1.97 15.86
C ALA A 395 -2.23 -2.38 14.56
N LEU A 396 -3.31 -1.67 14.23
CA LEU A 396 -4.05 -1.78 12.96
C LEU A 396 -4.30 -0.38 12.41
N LEU A 397 -3.86 -0.15 11.19
CA LEU A 397 -4.25 0.99 10.36
C LEU A 397 -5.25 0.49 9.31
N ALA A 398 -6.39 1.16 9.21
CA ALA A 398 -7.31 1.02 8.08
C ALA A 398 -7.41 2.36 7.35
N ALA A 399 -7.20 2.36 6.05
CA ALA A 399 -7.29 3.56 5.22
C ALA A 399 -8.19 3.33 4.02
N SER A 400 -9.02 4.30 3.67
CA SER A 400 -9.88 4.25 2.49
C SER A 400 -9.82 5.55 1.72
N SER A 401 -9.73 5.45 0.38
CA SER A 401 -9.75 6.59 -0.52
C SER A 401 -11.16 7.19 -0.62
N PRO A 402 -11.27 8.50 -0.88
CA PRO A 402 -12.55 9.12 -1.18
C PRO A 402 -13.12 8.61 -2.49
N VAL A 403 -14.43 8.58 -2.59
CA VAL A 403 -15.17 8.19 -3.81
C VAL A 403 -15.37 9.38 -4.72
N THR A 404 -15.38 10.60 -4.18
CA THR A 404 -15.58 11.84 -4.93
C THR A 404 -14.45 12.82 -4.71
N LEU A 405 -14.10 13.58 -5.76
CA LEU A 405 -13.11 14.65 -5.66
C LEU A 405 -13.57 15.66 -4.59
N GLY A 406 -12.68 15.98 -3.63
CA GLY A 406 -12.97 16.89 -2.52
C GLY A 406 -13.45 16.22 -1.23
N ASP A 407 -13.75 14.92 -1.25
CA ASP A 407 -13.96 14.15 -0.01
C ASP A 407 -12.62 13.79 0.65
N ALA A 408 -12.62 13.59 1.96
CA ALA A 408 -11.43 13.23 2.69
C ALA A 408 -11.14 11.72 2.61
N HIS A 409 -9.85 11.37 2.55
CA HIS A 409 -9.41 10.03 2.90
C HIS A 409 -9.77 9.74 4.35
N ARG A 410 -10.31 8.58 4.64
CA ARG A 410 -10.62 8.19 6.02
C ARG A 410 -9.63 7.19 6.53
N VAL A 411 -9.14 7.44 7.73
CA VAL A 411 -8.13 6.63 8.40
C VAL A 411 -8.63 6.23 9.77
N LEU A 412 -8.45 4.97 10.12
CA LEU A 412 -8.64 4.40 11.44
C LEU A 412 -7.29 3.87 11.92
N LEU A 413 -6.87 4.25 13.11
CA LEU A 413 -5.66 3.73 13.75
C LEU A 413 -5.97 3.23 15.14
N LEU A 414 -5.79 1.93 15.35
CA LEU A 414 -5.89 1.26 16.64
C LEU A 414 -4.51 0.80 17.07
N VAL A 415 -4.10 1.11 18.29
CA VAL A 415 -2.80 0.76 18.84
C VAL A 415 -2.95 0.19 20.24
N ASP A 416 -2.26 -0.90 20.54
CA ASP A 416 -2.11 -1.44 21.89
C ASP A 416 -1.14 -0.54 22.67
N HIS A 417 -1.70 0.39 23.45
CA HIS A 417 -0.93 1.40 24.18
C HIS A 417 -0.12 0.83 25.36
N GLU A 418 -0.36 -0.41 25.76
CA GLU A 418 0.43 -1.09 26.79
C GLU A 418 1.79 -1.58 26.28
N ARG A 419 2.01 -1.55 24.98
CA ARG A 419 3.27 -1.99 24.34
C ARG A 419 4.35 -0.92 24.37
N PRO A 420 5.61 -1.31 24.62
CA PRO A 420 6.73 -0.34 24.70
C PRO A 420 6.91 0.52 23.44
N ASN A 421 6.60 -0.04 22.26
CA ASN A 421 6.78 0.60 20.96
C ASN A 421 5.50 1.27 20.41
N ALA A 422 4.44 1.42 21.22
CA ALA A 422 3.14 1.90 20.78
C ALA A 422 3.20 3.27 20.08
N GLU A 423 3.91 4.23 20.66
CA GLU A 423 4.08 5.58 20.08
C GLU A 423 4.86 5.54 18.76
N LEU A 424 5.95 4.77 18.70
CA LEU A 424 6.76 4.61 17.47
C LEU A 424 5.96 3.98 16.34
N ILE A 425 5.19 2.94 16.65
CA ILE A 425 4.35 2.24 15.66
C ILE A 425 3.24 3.17 15.16
N ALA A 426 2.59 3.93 16.07
CA ALA A 426 1.57 4.91 15.69
C ALA A 426 2.14 6.00 14.77
N GLU A 427 3.30 6.57 15.14
CA GLU A 427 4.00 7.58 14.35
C GLU A 427 4.37 7.07 12.96
N MET A 428 4.95 5.88 12.89
CA MET A 428 5.34 5.23 11.63
C MET A 428 4.15 4.95 10.73
N LEU A 429 3.08 4.36 11.25
CA LEU A 429 1.89 4.04 10.47
C LEU A 429 1.21 5.30 9.92
N LEU A 430 1.10 6.35 10.74
CA LEU A 430 0.57 7.64 10.30
C LEU A 430 1.47 8.33 9.28
N SER A 431 2.78 8.36 9.48
CA SER A 431 3.70 8.93 8.49
C SER A 431 3.58 8.23 7.14
N ASN A 432 3.51 6.90 7.14
CA ASN A 432 3.39 6.13 5.90
C ASN A 432 2.10 6.47 5.14
N ILE A 433 0.96 6.57 5.83
CA ILE A 433 -0.31 6.89 5.17
C ILE A 433 -0.37 8.35 4.71
N ILE A 434 0.19 9.30 5.48
CA ILE A 434 0.28 10.70 5.08
C ILE A 434 1.15 10.83 3.81
N ASP A 435 2.31 10.18 3.78
CA ASP A 435 3.19 10.15 2.62
C ASP A 435 2.51 9.56 1.39
N ALA A 436 1.81 8.43 1.56
CA ALA A 436 1.11 7.75 0.47
C ALA A 436 0.00 8.65 -0.12
N ILE A 437 -0.86 9.20 0.73
CA ILE A 437 -1.95 10.08 0.30
C ILE A 437 -1.41 11.38 -0.29
N GLY A 438 -0.38 11.97 0.32
CA GLY A 438 0.23 13.22 -0.13
C GLY A 438 0.87 13.12 -1.51
N ARG A 439 1.44 11.96 -1.88
CA ARG A 439 2.01 11.74 -3.22
C ARG A 439 0.99 11.83 -4.35
N ALA A 440 -0.26 11.49 -4.08
CA ALA A 440 -1.35 11.66 -5.04
C ALA A 440 -1.76 13.13 -5.26
N GLY A 441 -1.17 14.07 -4.54
CA GLY A 441 -1.44 15.49 -4.60
C GLY A 441 -1.98 16.05 -3.29
N LEU A 442 -2.59 17.25 -3.34
CA LEU A 442 -3.20 17.84 -2.16
C LEU A 442 -4.51 17.13 -1.82
N ASN A 443 -4.53 16.46 -0.69
CA ASN A 443 -5.67 15.66 -0.22
C ASN A 443 -5.97 15.95 1.25
N LEU A 444 -7.24 15.76 1.66
CA LEU A 444 -7.65 15.85 3.05
C LEU A 444 -7.69 14.45 3.68
N ILE A 445 -7.15 14.33 4.88
CA ILE A 445 -7.15 13.09 5.68
C ILE A 445 -8.00 13.33 6.93
N ASN A 446 -8.96 12.46 7.17
CA ASN A 446 -9.74 12.41 8.39
C ASN A 446 -9.41 11.13 9.16
N LEU A 447 -8.74 11.27 10.31
CA LEU A 447 -8.46 10.20 11.24
C LEU A 447 -9.57 10.11 12.28
N GLU A 448 -10.14 8.93 12.48
CA GLU A 448 -11.14 8.68 13.53
C GLU A 448 -10.52 8.94 14.92
N ASP A 449 -11.08 9.89 15.67
CA ASP A 449 -10.64 10.20 17.04
C ASP A 449 -11.33 9.28 18.03
N ILE A 450 -10.70 8.13 18.30
CA ILE A 450 -11.27 7.09 19.15
C ILE A 450 -10.88 7.34 20.62
N PRO A 451 -11.85 7.44 21.53
CA PRO A 451 -11.57 7.58 22.95
C PRO A 451 -10.67 6.44 23.47
N GLY A 452 -9.64 6.80 24.24
CA GLY A 452 -8.68 5.82 24.79
C GLY A 452 -7.52 5.46 23.88
N GLN A 453 -7.51 5.85 22.60
CA GLN A 453 -6.39 5.65 21.67
C GLN A 453 -5.32 6.76 21.80
N ILE A 454 -4.69 6.83 22.99
CA ILE A 454 -3.75 7.92 23.34
C ILE A 454 -2.56 7.99 22.41
N ALA A 455 -1.94 6.84 22.08
CA ALA A 455 -0.76 6.80 21.21
C ALA A 455 -1.10 7.28 19.77
N ALA A 456 -2.25 6.85 19.23
CA ALA A 456 -2.73 7.27 17.92
C ALA A 456 -3.04 8.78 17.89
N ARG A 457 -3.74 9.29 18.90
CA ARG A 457 -4.07 10.73 19.02
C ARG A 457 -2.80 11.59 19.17
N LYS A 458 -1.85 11.18 20.01
CA LYS A 458 -0.57 11.87 20.19
C LYS A 458 0.23 11.94 18.89
N ALA A 459 0.36 10.81 18.18
CA ALA A 459 1.03 10.75 16.90
C ALA A 459 0.34 11.64 15.84
N ALA A 460 -0.98 11.67 15.83
CA ALA A 460 -1.75 12.53 14.91
C ALA A 460 -1.49 14.02 15.17
N LEU A 461 -1.58 14.47 16.42
CA LEU A 461 -1.33 15.86 16.78
C LEU A 461 0.12 16.27 16.44
N GLN A 462 1.09 15.39 16.67
CA GLN A 462 2.50 15.61 16.29
C GLN A 462 2.68 15.67 14.77
N ALA A 463 1.88 14.93 14.01
CA ALA A 463 1.89 14.97 12.56
C ALA A 463 1.12 16.16 11.96
N GLY A 464 0.56 17.07 12.78
CA GLY A 464 -0.13 18.28 12.32
C GLY A 464 -1.63 18.08 12.06
N PHE A 465 -2.25 17.00 12.55
CA PHE A 465 -3.71 16.91 12.56
C PHE A 465 -4.31 17.92 13.55
N ILE A 466 -5.44 18.48 13.19
CA ILE A 466 -6.20 19.41 14.01
C ILE A 466 -7.54 18.81 14.38
N SER A 467 -7.96 19.03 15.63
CA SER A 467 -9.28 18.66 16.12
C SER A 467 -10.29 19.72 15.74
N ASN A 468 -11.46 19.30 15.27
CA ASN A 468 -12.62 20.16 15.12
C ASN A 468 -13.58 19.84 16.27
N ASP A 469 -14.02 20.84 17.02
CA ASP A 469 -14.86 20.65 18.23
C ASP A 469 -16.21 19.97 17.95
N THR A 470 -16.63 19.93 16.70
CA THR A 470 -17.90 19.33 16.25
C THR A 470 -17.75 17.96 15.60
N ASP A 471 -16.53 17.52 15.27
CA ASP A 471 -16.30 16.31 14.48
C ASP A 471 -15.61 15.22 15.33
N GLN A 472 -16.01 13.97 15.10
CA GLN A 472 -15.34 12.78 15.67
C GLN A 472 -14.03 12.45 14.96
N PHE A 473 -13.43 13.44 14.26
CA PHE A 473 -12.25 13.27 13.44
C PHE A 473 -11.17 14.29 13.79
N LEU A 474 -9.93 13.83 13.69
CA LEU A 474 -8.77 14.70 13.54
C LEU A 474 -8.51 14.86 12.04
N SER A 475 -8.41 16.09 11.55
CA SER A 475 -8.29 16.38 10.12
C SER A 475 -6.94 16.99 9.79
N LYS A 476 -6.39 16.61 8.62
CA LYS A 476 -5.12 17.12 8.11
C LYS A 476 -5.14 17.18 6.59
N PRO A 477 -4.80 18.32 5.98
CA PRO A 477 -4.38 18.35 4.59
C PRO A 477 -2.99 17.74 4.46
N ALA A 478 -2.74 16.94 3.42
CA ALA A 478 -1.44 16.35 3.11
C ALA A 478 -1.04 16.67 1.67
N LEU A 479 0.21 17.10 1.49
CA LEU A 479 0.80 17.39 0.20
C LEU A 479 2.20 16.81 0.13
N GLY A 480 2.44 15.80 -0.70
CA GLY A 480 3.74 15.15 -0.91
C GLY A 480 4.54 15.76 -2.07
N ALA A 481 4.35 17.04 -2.34
CA ALA A 481 5.07 17.78 -3.37
C ALA A 481 5.55 19.13 -2.83
N PRO A 482 6.62 19.71 -3.38
CA PRO A 482 7.08 21.03 -2.98
C PRO A 482 6.13 22.12 -3.47
N ILE A 483 6.05 23.20 -2.71
CA ILE A 483 5.41 24.43 -3.15
C ILE A 483 6.50 25.36 -3.67
N THR A 484 6.56 25.53 -4.98
CA THR A 484 7.44 26.42 -5.72
C THR A 484 6.64 27.50 -6.43
N PRO A 485 7.24 28.60 -6.93
CA PRO A 485 6.52 29.56 -7.78
C PRO A 485 5.80 28.89 -8.96
N ALA A 486 6.42 27.87 -9.57
CA ALA A 486 5.86 27.17 -10.71
C ALA A 486 4.65 26.27 -10.35
N SER A 487 4.66 25.63 -9.17
CA SER A 487 3.57 24.74 -8.73
C SER A 487 2.43 25.46 -8.03
N PHE A 488 2.63 26.69 -7.56
CA PHE A 488 1.73 27.40 -6.65
C PHE A 488 0.32 27.62 -7.23
N SER A 489 0.20 28.08 -8.47
CA SER A 489 -1.12 28.41 -9.06
C SER A 489 -2.02 27.17 -9.13
N GLY A 490 -1.50 26.05 -9.61
CA GLY A 490 -2.26 24.80 -9.69
C GLY A 490 -2.61 24.22 -8.33
N LEU A 491 -1.73 24.37 -7.33
CA LEU A 491 -2.01 23.93 -5.95
C LEU A 491 -3.05 24.83 -5.27
N SER A 492 -3.00 26.14 -5.48
CA SER A 492 -3.99 27.08 -4.94
C SER A 492 -5.38 26.84 -5.51
N GLU A 493 -5.50 26.55 -6.81
CA GLU A 493 -6.75 26.17 -7.44
C GLU A 493 -7.31 24.87 -6.85
N ARG A 494 -6.49 23.83 -6.73
CA ARG A 494 -6.88 22.56 -6.09
C ARG A 494 -7.29 22.73 -4.64
N ALA A 495 -6.61 23.60 -3.89
CA ALA A 495 -6.99 23.93 -2.53
C ALA A 495 -8.38 24.58 -2.47
N GLY A 496 -8.69 25.49 -3.41
CA GLY A 496 -10.01 26.07 -3.56
C GLY A 496 -11.11 25.04 -3.80
N LEU A 497 -10.83 24.04 -4.65
CA LEU A 497 -11.76 22.95 -4.92
C LEU A 497 -11.92 22.00 -3.71
N ALA A 498 -10.82 21.65 -3.04
CA ALA A 498 -10.82 20.68 -1.94
C ALA A 498 -11.34 21.25 -0.61
N PHE A 499 -11.05 22.52 -0.31
CA PHE A 499 -11.32 23.12 1.01
C PHE A 499 -12.34 24.28 0.94
N GLY A 500 -12.75 24.71 -0.24
CA GLY A 500 -13.73 25.77 -0.43
C GLY A 500 -13.33 27.08 0.28
N SER A 501 -14.20 27.60 1.14
CA SER A 501 -13.97 28.86 1.88
C SER A 501 -12.80 28.80 2.89
N LYS A 502 -12.28 27.61 3.23
CA LYS A 502 -11.13 27.44 4.13
C LYS A 502 -9.79 27.50 3.39
N ALA A 503 -9.77 27.42 2.06
CA ALA A 503 -8.55 27.46 1.25
C ALA A 503 -7.68 28.71 1.49
N PRO A 504 -8.22 29.93 1.62
CA PRO A 504 -7.43 31.13 1.87
C PRO A 504 -6.67 31.13 3.20
N GLN A 505 -7.06 30.27 4.16
CA GLN A 505 -6.35 30.12 5.43
C GLN A 505 -5.08 29.25 5.28
N LEU A 506 -5.01 28.42 4.24
CA LEU A 506 -3.89 27.51 3.96
C LEU A 506 -2.91 28.09 2.95
N PHE A 507 -3.42 28.86 1.99
CA PHE A 507 -2.65 29.43 0.90
C PHE A 507 -2.82 30.94 0.86
N PRO A 508 -1.73 31.73 0.82
CA PRO A 508 -1.80 33.16 0.57
C PRO A 508 -2.32 33.43 -0.85
N ALA A 509 -2.71 34.66 -1.13
CA ALA A 509 -3.23 35.06 -2.44
C ALA A 509 -2.18 34.94 -3.58
N SER A 510 -0.90 35.03 -3.24
CA SER A 510 0.23 34.84 -4.17
C SER A 510 1.35 34.07 -3.49
N PHE A 511 2.27 33.52 -4.28
CA PHE A 511 3.45 32.82 -3.75
C PHE A 511 4.33 33.74 -2.87
N ASP A 512 4.46 35.02 -3.22
CA ASP A 512 5.23 36.01 -2.43
C ASP A 512 4.66 36.21 -1.02
N GLY A 513 3.40 35.85 -0.80
CA GLY A 513 2.82 35.81 0.54
C GLY A 513 3.53 34.86 1.50
N PHE A 514 4.12 33.79 1.01
CA PHE A 514 4.95 32.89 1.82
C PHE A 514 6.30 33.55 2.18
N ASP A 515 6.92 34.31 1.27
CA ASP A 515 8.14 35.06 1.56
C ASP A 515 7.87 36.16 2.61
N ALA A 516 6.73 36.85 2.50
CA ALA A 516 6.29 37.82 3.48
C ALA A 516 6.07 37.16 4.85
N LEU A 517 5.38 36.02 4.89
CA LEU A 517 5.10 35.27 6.12
C LEU A 517 6.39 34.77 6.78
N LEU A 518 7.34 34.22 6.01
CA LEU A 518 8.65 33.79 6.53
C LEU A 518 9.43 34.94 7.15
N SER A 519 9.30 36.15 6.61
CA SER A 519 10.01 37.34 7.09
C SER A 519 9.36 37.98 8.32
N THR A 520 8.02 37.92 8.41
CA THR A 520 7.23 38.57 9.47
C THR A 520 6.94 37.66 10.64
N ASP A 521 6.55 36.39 10.37
CA ASP A 521 6.18 35.38 11.38
C ASP A 521 6.66 33.98 10.98
N ARG A 522 7.88 33.67 11.40
CA ARG A 522 8.48 32.35 11.15
C ARG A 522 7.72 31.20 11.84
N THR A 523 7.04 31.47 12.92
CA THR A 523 6.28 30.46 13.66
C THR A 523 5.04 30.06 12.87
N GLU A 524 4.31 31.03 12.34
CA GLU A 524 3.13 30.76 11.51
C GLU A 524 3.53 30.15 10.16
N PHE A 525 4.62 30.60 9.55
CA PHE A 525 5.19 29.94 8.36
C PHE A 525 5.46 28.47 8.60
N ARG A 526 6.13 28.14 9.70
CA ARG A 526 6.42 26.74 10.09
C ARG A 526 5.14 25.97 10.34
N ARG A 527 4.16 26.56 11.01
CA ARG A 527 2.86 25.96 11.30
C ARG A 527 2.09 25.62 10.03
N THR A 528 2.12 26.51 9.03
CA THR A 528 1.53 26.28 7.71
C THR A 528 2.22 25.08 7.02
N GLU A 529 3.55 25.02 7.05
CA GLU A 529 4.30 23.90 6.47
C GLU A 529 4.05 22.58 7.22
N ASP A 530 3.97 22.58 8.56
CA ASP A 530 3.63 21.40 9.36
C ASP A 530 2.21 20.90 9.08
N LEU A 531 1.26 21.82 8.90
CA LEU A 531 -0.12 21.49 8.56
C LEU A 531 -0.20 20.78 7.19
N LEU A 532 0.54 21.27 6.19
CA LEU A 532 0.57 20.72 4.84
C LEU A 532 1.56 19.55 4.68
N SER A 533 2.36 19.23 5.73
CA SER A 533 3.43 18.24 5.61
C SER A 533 2.94 16.91 5.02
N PRO A 534 3.84 16.24 4.25
CA PRO A 534 5.30 16.44 4.19
C PRO A 534 5.80 17.52 3.22
N THR A 535 4.98 18.42 2.72
CA THR A 535 5.39 19.48 1.79
C THR A 535 6.55 20.33 2.32
N LEU A 536 7.25 20.97 1.39
CA LEU A 536 8.27 22.00 1.65
C LEU A 536 7.97 23.24 0.82
N ILE A 537 7.95 24.41 1.45
CA ILE A 537 7.72 25.70 0.77
C ILE A 537 9.07 26.28 0.39
N VAL A 538 9.38 26.36 -0.90
CA VAL A 538 10.70 26.76 -1.44
C VAL A 538 10.69 28.26 -1.78
N THR A 539 10.66 29.09 -0.72
CA THR A 539 10.61 30.56 -0.85
C THR A 539 11.97 31.16 -1.20
N ASN A 540 11.99 32.40 -1.77
CA ASN A 540 13.21 33.08 -2.20
C ASN A 540 14.17 33.42 -1.05
N ASN A 541 13.66 33.60 0.17
CA ASN A 541 14.43 33.99 1.34
C ASN A 541 14.87 32.80 2.21
N ARG A 542 14.76 31.57 1.69
CA ARG A 542 15.08 30.34 2.43
C ARG A 542 16.34 29.68 1.89
N GLN A 543 17.39 29.63 2.70
CA GLN A 543 18.65 29.01 2.32
C GLN A 543 18.45 27.50 2.09
N VAL A 544 19.12 26.98 1.07
CA VAL A 544 19.10 25.55 0.70
C VAL A 544 20.54 25.02 0.64
N SER A 545 20.75 23.84 1.19
CA SER A 545 22.06 23.16 1.16
C SER A 545 21.94 21.78 0.58
N ILE A 546 22.89 21.38 -0.29
CA ILE A 546 23.03 20.01 -0.78
C ILE A 546 24.00 19.27 0.15
N GLN A 547 23.56 18.16 0.70
CA GLN A 547 24.32 17.32 1.62
C GLN A 547 24.59 15.96 1.00
N PRO A 548 25.84 15.57 0.77
CA PRO A 548 26.18 14.20 0.38
C PRO A 548 25.86 13.20 1.48
N ILE A 549 25.24 12.09 1.11
CA ILE A 549 24.94 10.95 1.98
C ILE A 549 25.36 9.65 1.28
N ALA A 550 25.94 8.72 2.02
CA ALA A 550 26.27 7.42 1.48
C ALA A 550 25.02 6.55 1.39
N ARG A 551 24.93 5.72 0.33
CA ARG A 551 23.75 4.91 0.02
C ARG A 551 23.20 4.09 1.19
N PRO A 552 24.02 3.36 1.99
CA PRO A 552 23.49 2.58 3.11
C PRO A 552 22.72 3.41 4.12
N TYR A 553 23.22 4.63 4.41
CA TYR A 553 22.55 5.57 5.31
C TYR A 553 21.34 6.24 4.66
N ALA A 554 21.41 6.52 3.36
CA ALA A 554 20.27 7.07 2.61
C ALA A 554 19.11 6.08 2.55
N ASP A 555 19.41 4.83 2.24
CA ASP A 555 18.40 3.75 2.17
C ASP A 555 17.65 3.61 3.49
N GLU A 556 18.32 3.71 4.61
CA GLU A 556 17.72 3.52 5.92
C GLU A 556 17.12 4.81 6.50
N LEU A 557 17.88 5.92 6.55
CA LEU A 557 17.42 7.17 7.13
C LEU A 557 16.29 7.81 6.33
N LEU A 558 16.38 7.77 5.00
CA LEU A 558 15.44 8.42 4.09
C LEU A 558 14.40 7.45 3.53
N GLY A 559 14.55 6.14 3.75
CA GLY A 559 13.64 5.12 3.23
C GLY A 559 13.64 5.05 1.70
N THR A 560 14.80 5.20 1.07
CA THR A 560 14.95 5.24 -0.40
C THR A 560 15.28 3.91 -1.03
N SER A 561 15.42 2.84 -0.23
CA SER A 561 15.67 1.49 -0.73
C SER A 561 14.47 0.96 -1.52
N PRO A 562 14.67 0.43 -2.74
CA PRO A 562 13.62 -0.24 -3.49
C PRO A 562 13.28 -1.61 -2.90
N GLN A 563 14.13 -2.15 -2.02
CA GLN A 563 13.98 -3.47 -1.43
C GLN A 563 13.49 -3.37 0.02
N THR A 564 12.62 -4.29 0.42
CA THR A 564 12.23 -4.46 1.83
C THR A 564 13.45 -4.93 2.62
N SER A 565 13.78 -4.25 3.72
CA SER A 565 14.87 -4.67 4.61
C SER A 565 14.54 -6.04 5.22
N LEU A 566 15.49 -6.96 5.12
CA LEU A 566 15.41 -8.28 5.77
C LEU A 566 15.91 -8.23 7.23
N LEU A 567 16.66 -7.19 7.57
CA LEU A 567 17.18 -6.95 8.92
C LEU A 567 16.32 -5.93 9.65
N ASP A 568 16.37 -5.97 10.98
CA ASP A 568 15.72 -4.96 11.81
C ASP A 568 16.36 -3.59 11.52
N GLN A 569 15.53 -2.62 11.18
CA GLN A 569 15.95 -1.24 10.93
C GLN A 569 16.06 -0.48 12.24
N PHE A 570 16.89 0.55 12.24
CA PHE A 570 17.02 1.47 13.39
C PHE A 570 15.72 2.23 13.67
N GLU A 571 15.49 2.58 14.92
CA GLU A 571 14.31 3.36 15.33
C GLU A 571 14.17 4.67 14.53
N GLY A 572 15.31 5.34 14.23
CA GLY A 572 15.36 6.55 13.42
C GLY A 572 14.82 6.42 12.00
N ALA A 573 14.80 5.22 11.43
CA ALA A 573 14.17 4.96 10.12
C ALA A 573 12.66 5.22 10.14
N PHE A 574 12.00 5.00 11.29
CA PHE A 574 10.54 5.06 11.46
C PHE A 574 10.03 6.40 12.04
N ARG A 575 10.91 7.21 12.58
CA ARG A 575 10.55 8.51 13.14
C ARG A 575 10.24 9.54 12.05
N SER A 576 9.24 10.38 12.29
CA SER A 576 8.92 11.55 11.45
C SER A 576 9.98 12.65 11.59
N GLN A 577 10.51 12.81 12.81
CA GLN A 577 11.66 13.64 13.10
C GLN A 577 12.92 12.79 13.14
N LYS A 578 13.86 13.09 12.26
CA LYS A 578 15.10 12.34 12.07
C LYS A 578 16.31 13.22 12.39
N THR A 579 17.44 12.59 12.66
CA THR A 579 18.70 13.31 12.91
C THR A 579 19.78 12.82 11.96
N TYR A 580 20.34 13.75 11.19
CA TYR A 580 21.54 13.54 10.39
C TYR A 580 22.77 13.94 11.21
N VAL A 581 23.76 13.06 11.25
CA VAL A 581 25.01 13.29 12.01
C VAL A 581 26.12 13.65 11.04
N CYS A 582 26.83 14.73 11.32
CA CYS A 582 28.03 15.13 10.58
C CYS A 582 29.15 15.58 11.52
N SER A 583 30.35 15.76 10.97
CA SER A 583 31.48 16.22 11.76
C SER A 583 31.28 17.67 12.27
N GLY A 584 31.88 18.04 13.37
CA GLY A 584 31.81 19.40 13.93
C GLY A 584 32.25 20.53 12.97
N ARG A 585 32.95 20.18 11.88
CA ARG A 585 33.33 21.14 10.82
C ARG A 585 32.12 21.70 10.07
N SER A 586 30.98 21.03 10.08
CA SER A 586 29.76 21.45 9.38
C SER A 586 28.84 22.37 10.19
N LYS A 587 29.22 22.74 11.41
CA LYS A 587 28.38 23.50 12.37
C LYS A 587 27.78 24.81 11.85
N ASN A 588 28.45 25.48 10.92
CA ASN A 588 28.00 26.78 10.39
C ASN A 588 27.22 26.66 9.08
N LEU A 589 27.09 25.45 8.52
CA LEU A 589 26.46 25.20 7.20
C LEU A 589 24.96 24.96 7.29
N PHE A 590 24.47 24.62 8.48
CA PHE A 590 23.07 24.34 8.72
C PHE A 590 22.47 25.33 9.71
N LYS A 591 21.26 25.78 9.43
CA LYS A 591 20.46 26.64 10.32
C LYS A 591 19.01 26.16 10.35
N THR A 592 18.35 26.41 11.47
CA THR A 592 16.91 26.11 11.64
C THR A 592 16.06 26.79 10.54
N ASN A 593 15.05 26.11 10.09
CA ASN A 593 14.13 26.48 8.99
C ASN A 593 14.74 26.53 7.58
N GLN A 594 16.00 26.13 7.42
CA GLN A 594 16.59 25.92 6.09
C GLN A 594 16.15 24.59 5.49
N LEU A 595 16.37 24.43 4.18
CA LEU A 595 16.17 23.18 3.46
C LEU A 595 17.50 22.47 3.27
N ILE A 596 17.43 21.14 3.41
CA ILE A 596 18.52 20.23 3.10
C ILE A 596 18.10 19.32 1.96
N LEU A 597 18.91 19.24 0.90
CA LEU A 597 18.77 18.31 -0.22
C LEU A 597 19.78 17.18 -0.01
N PHE A 598 19.32 15.95 0.04
CA PHE A 598 20.21 14.79 0.20
C PHE A 598 20.65 14.28 -1.17
N TYR A 599 21.96 14.37 -1.41
CA TYR A 599 22.62 13.85 -2.61
C TYR A 599 23.23 12.48 -2.31
N GLU A 600 22.72 11.44 -2.93
CA GLU A 600 23.24 10.08 -2.77
C GLU A 600 24.56 9.93 -3.53
N SER A 601 25.65 9.77 -2.78
CA SER A 601 27.01 9.71 -3.34
C SER A 601 27.27 8.42 -4.12
N THR A 602 27.97 8.50 -5.24
CA THR A 602 28.38 7.34 -6.05
C THR A 602 29.42 6.45 -5.38
N ARG A 603 30.12 6.94 -4.33
CA ARG A 603 31.22 6.22 -3.67
C ARG A 603 30.85 4.83 -3.13
N THR A 604 29.60 4.63 -2.74
CA THR A 604 29.10 3.36 -2.17
C THR A 604 28.05 2.72 -3.08
N GLY A 605 28.18 2.91 -4.39
CA GLY A 605 27.21 2.39 -5.36
C GLY A 605 25.88 3.16 -5.37
N GLY A 606 25.88 4.41 -4.93
CA GLY A 606 24.73 5.29 -4.96
C GLY A 606 24.44 5.87 -6.34
N ARG A 607 23.30 6.53 -6.49
CA ARG A 607 22.73 7.01 -7.75
C ARG A 607 23.48 8.20 -8.35
N GLY A 608 24.28 8.92 -7.56
CA GLY A 608 24.90 10.18 -8.00
C GLY A 608 23.86 11.27 -8.26
N ALA A 609 22.84 11.38 -7.42
CA ALA A 609 21.70 12.25 -7.63
C ALA A 609 21.14 12.80 -6.32
N VAL A 610 20.42 13.92 -6.39
CA VAL A 610 19.55 14.37 -5.30
C VAL A 610 18.30 13.48 -5.28
N ILE A 611 18.02 12.88 -4.12
CA ILE A 611 16.99 11.86 -3.95
C ILE A 611 15.90 12.24 -2.94
N ALA A 612 16.18 13.19 -2.07
CA ALA A 612 15.24 13.65 -1.05
C ALA A 612 15.57 15.07 -0.60
N ALA A 613 14.57 15.72 -0.01
CA ALA A 613 14.70 17.01 0.66
C ALA A 613 14.00 16.97 2.02
N ALA A 614 14.43 17.83 2.94
CA ALA A 614 13.78 17.97 4.24
C ALA A 614 13.97 19.39 4.79
N ARG A 615 13.17 19.72 5.82
CA ARG A 615 13.34 20.95 6.60
C ARG A 615 14.24 20.68 7.81
N ILE A 616 15.20 21.57 8.07
CA ILE A 616 16.02 21.55 9.26
C ILE A 616 15.24 22.15 10.42
N ASP A 617 15.02 21.36 11.47
CA ASP A 617 14.28 21.77 12.67
C ASP A 617 15.20 22.33 13.75
N ASN A 618 16.33 21.69 13.96
CA ASN A 618 17.36 22.12 14.94
C ASN A 618 18.76 21.69 14.51
N VAL A 619 19.75 22.41 15.01
CA VAL A 619 21.18 22.09 14.81
C VAL A 619 21.88 22.22 16.14
N VAL A 620 22.53 21.16 16.59
CA VAL A 620 23.30 21.14 17.85
C VAL A 620 24.69 20.61 17.55
N THR A 621 25.72 21.37 17.95
CA THR A 621 27.11 20.89 17.92
C THR A 621 27.55 20.64 19.35
N GLN A 622 28.04 19.45 19.62
CA GLN A 622 28.37 18.98 20.95
C GLN A 622 29.52 17.96 20.91
N GLN A 623 30.09 17.67 22.07
CA GLN A 623 31.03 16.58 22.20
C GLN A 623 30.33 15.25 22.04
N LYS A 624 31.01 14.24 21.50
CA LYS A 624 30.44 12.90 21.27
C LYS A 624 29.87 12.27 22.54
N ASN A 625 30.57 12.42 23.66
CA ASN A 625 30.15 11.90 24.97
C ASN A 625 28.92 12.61 25.56
N GLU A 626 28.53 13.77 25.02
CA GLU A 626 27.32 14.50 25.43
C GLU A 626 26.09 14.09 24.62
N THR A 627 26.25 13.21 23.62
CA THR A 627 25.14 12.78 22.78
C THR A 627 24.15 11.93 23.58
N LEU A 628 22.90 12.40 23.66
CA LEU A 628 21.86 11.72 24.42
C LEU A 628 21.33 10.49 23.68
N GLN A 629 20.86 9.52 24.44
CA GLN A 629 20.23 8.32 23.87
C GLN A 629 18.98 8.68 23.05
N SER A 630 18.25 9.73 23.41
CA SER A 630 17.10 10.25 22.65
C SER A 630 17.50 10.73 21.24
N ASP A 631 18.71 11.30 21.09
CA ASP A 631 19.21 11.75 19.78
C ASP A 631 19.59 10.53 18.93
N MET A 632 20.22 9.54 19.55
CA MET A 632 20.58 8.28 18.87
C MET A 632 19.35 7.53 18.32
N LYS A 633 18.23 7.57 19.02
CA LYS A 633 16.96 6.97 18.56
C LYS A 633 16.38 7.61 17.29
N ARG A 634 16.87 8.78 16.88
CA ARG A 634 16.48 9.49 15.65
C ARG A 634 17.47 9.32 14.52
N THR A 635 18.58 8.62 14.75
CA THR A 635 19.62 8.34 13.75
C THR A 635 19.55 6.88 13.30
N VAL A 636 20.34 6.56 12.28
CA VAL A 636 20.59 5.20 11.80
C VAL A 636 22.05 4.78 12.05
N LEU A 637 22.63 5.28 13.12
CA LEU A 637 23.97 4.95 13.57
C LEU A 637 23.93 4.14 14.86
N GLU A 638 24.77 3.13 14.98
CA GLU A 638 24.93 2.39 16.23
C GLU A 638 25.57 3.24 17.34
N SER A 639 26.54 4.06 16.96
CA SER A 639 27.25 4.98 17.86
C SER A 639 27.87 6.13 17.08
N VAL A 640 27.94 7.31 17.71
CA VAL A 640 28.65 8.48 17.16
C VAL A 640 30.17 8.37 17.34
N ASP A 641 30.65 7.50 18.21
CA ASP A 641 32.09 7.38 18.56
C ASP A 641 32.94 7.01 17.35
N ARG A 642 32.41 6.12 16.50
CA ARG A 642 33.10 5.65 15.29
C ARG A 642 32.82 6.47 14.04
N PHE A 643 31.98 7.50 14.15
CA PHE A 643 31.49 8.23 12.97
C PHE A 643 32.56 9.14 12.32
N SER A 644 33.39 9.82 13.09
CA SER A 644 34.44 10.69 12.58
C SER A 644 35.64 10.72 13.54
N ALA A 645 36.80 11.18 13.06
CA ALA A 645 37.99 11.41 13.89
C ALA A 645 37.86 12.66 14.81
N SER A 646 36.83 13.52 14.57
CA SER A 646 36.59 14.71 15.40
C SER A 646 35.93 14.31 16.72
N GLU A 647 36.31 14.93 17.80
CA GLU A 647 35.64 14.80 19.11
C GLU A 647 34.29 15.51 19.14
N GLU A 648 34.09 16.52 18.28
CA GLU A 648 32.81 17.20 18.11
C GLU A 648 32.02 16.61 16.97
N VAL A 649 30.69 16.50 17.16
CA VAL A 649 29.68 16.12 16.15
C VAL A 649 28.62 17.20 16.08
N THR A 650 28.09 17.38 14.85
CA THR A 650 26.91 18.22 14.61
C THR A 650 25.70 17.32 14.32
N LEU A 651 24.70 17.45 15.17
CA LEU A 651 23.40 16.77 15.04
C LEU A 651 22.43 17.72 14.35
N THR A 652 21.98 17.37 13.17
CA THR A 652 21.00 18.15 12.39
C THR A 652 19.68 17.41 12.40
N GLY A 653 18.77 17.88 13.24
CA GLY A 653 17.40 17.38 13.30
C GLY A 653 16.60 17.92 12.12
N PHE A 654 15.84 17.05 11.46
CA PHE A 654 15.02 17.42 10.31
C PHE A 654 13.68 16.68 10.30
N SER A 655 12.68 17.28 9.61
CA SER A 655 11.33 16.75 9.40
C SER A 655 10.83 17.11 8.00
N SER A 656 9.57 16.81 7.71
CA SER A 656 8.94 17.07 6.40
C SER A 656 9.78 16.49 5.24
N LEU A 657 10.13 15.20 5.36
CA LEU A 657 10.96 14.51 4.38
C LEU A 657 10.17 14.28 3.09
N LEU A 658 10.58 14.93 2.01
CA LEU A 658 10.09 14.70 0.65
C LEU A 658 11.10 13.84 -0.13
N ARG A 659 10.64 12.70 -0.65
CA ARG A 659 11.43 11.88 -1.59
C ARG A 659 11.15 12.34 -3.00
N PHE A 660 12.20 12.54 -3.78
CA PHE A 660 12.09 12.94 -5.18
C PHE A 660 11.51 11.79 -6.01
N PRO A 661 10.36 11.94 -6.67
CA PRO A 661 9.85 10.94 -7.60
C PRO A 661 10.85 10.64 -8.72
N ARG A 662 11.50 11.69 -9.24
CA ARG A 662 12.58 11.62 -10.20
C ARG A 662 13.87 12.15 -9.54
N PRO A 663 14.88 11.31 -9.28
CA PRO A 663 16.18 11.77 -8.81
C PRO A 663 16.82 12.76 -9.79
N VAL A 664 17.41 13.86 -9.28
CA VAL A 664 18.08 14.88 -10.11
C VAL A 664 19.57 14.58 -10.12
N SER A 665 20.08 14.19 -11.28
CA SER A 665 21.45 13.72 -11.46
C SER A 665 22.52 14.80 -11.25
N LEU A 666 23.78 14.39 -11.01
CA LEU A 666 24.91 15.31 -10.86
C LEU A 666 25.09 16.18 -12.12
N ASP A 667 24.87 15.63 -13.31
CA ASP A 667 25.01 16.38 -14.56
C ASP A 667 23.92 17.45 -14.68
N GLU A 668 22.68 17.15 -14.28
CA GLU A 668 21.62 18.15 -14.19
C GLU A 668 21.93 19.24 -13.16
N LEU A 669 22.50 18.88 -12.00
CA LEU A 669 22.94 19.86 -10.99
C LEU A 669 24.05 20.79 -11.53
N ARG A 670 24.95 20.27 -12.35
CA ARG A 670 25.99 21.06 -13.03
C ARG A 670 25.39 22.01 -14.08
N MET A 671 24.45 21.53 -14.86
CA MET A 671 23.74 22.37 -15.86
C MET A 671 22.98 23.52 -15.20
N LEU A 672 22.42 23.30 -14.01
CA LEU A 672 21.75 24.33 -13.21
C LEU A 672 22.71 25.28 -12.47
N GLY A 673 24.03 25.02 -12.53
CA GLY A 673 25.00 25.80 -11.79
C GLY A 673 24.96 25.58 -10.27
N ALA A 674 24.30 24.50 -9.82
CA ALA A 674 24.23 24.15 -8.39
C ALA A 674 25.58 23.72 -7.84
N VAL A 675 26.41 23.10 -8.69
CA VAL A 675 27.70 22.53 -8.31
C VAL A 675 28.73 22.77 -9.43
N GLY A 676 30.00 22.88 -9.05
CA GLY A 676 31.11 23.00 -9.99
C GLY A 676 31.45 21.67 -10.67
N THR A 677 32.58 21.63 -11.38
CA THR A 677 33.06 20.45 -12.12
C THR A 677 33.47 19.28 -11.22
N GLN A 678 33.74 19.56 -9.93
CA GLN A 678 34.14 18.52 -8.97
C GLN A 678 32.93 17.73 -8.45
N ASN A 679 33.18 16.50 -8.00
CA ASN A 679 32.17 15.70 -7.35
C ASN A 679 31.76 16.30 -6.01
N LEU A 680 30.45 16.26 -5.69
CA LEU A 680 29.90 16.66 -4.39
C LEU A 680 30.46 15.76 -3.28
N GLN A 681 31.43 16.26 -2.53
CA GLN A 681 32.03 15.56 -1.39
C GLN A 681 31.73 16.23 -0.06
N THR A 682 31.33 17.50 -0.09
CA THR A 682 31.05 18.34 1.06
C THR A 682 29.70 19.03 0.90
N THR A 683 29.13 19.47 2.02
CA THR A 683 27.92 20.30 2.03
C THR A 683 28.12 21.55 1.17
N THR A 684 27.21 21.83 0.28
CA THR A 684 27.23 22.96 -0.65
C THR A 684 25.98 23.79 -0.48
N VAL A 685 26.10 25.07 -0.19
CA VAL A 685 24.97 26.01 -0.17
C VAL A 685 24.71 26.47 -1.60
N ILE A 686 23.44 26.47 -1.99
CA ILE A 686 22.99 26.85 -3.33
C ILE A 686 22.04 28.03 -3.29
N ALA A 687 21.97 28.77 -4.40
CA ALA A 687 20.98 29.84 -4.57
C ALA A 687 19.57 29.26 -4.59
N THR A 688 18.60 29.97 -4.03
CA THR A 688 17.21 29.49 -3.92
C THR A 688 16.56 29.29 -5.29
N ALA A 689 16.85 30.17 -6.27
CA ALA A 689 16.35 29.98 -7.64
C ALA A 689 16.82 28.64 -8.24
N VAL A 690 18.09 28.26 -8.00
CA VAL A 690 18.63 26.96 -8.42
C VAL A 690 17.94 25.82 -7.68
N ALA A 691 17.65 26.00 -6.40
CA ALA A 691 16.93 25.01 -5.61
C ALA A 691 15.50 24.82 -6.14
N GLN A 692 14.78 25.88 -6.50
CA GLN A 692 13.44 25.82 -7.11
C GLN A 692 13.47 24.98 -8.39
N GLU A 693 14.44 25.23 -9.27
CA GLU A 693 14.63 24.42 -10.49
C GLU A 693 14.92 22.93 -10.20
N ILE A 694 15.70 22.64 -9.15
CA ILE A 694 15.96 21.24 -8.73
C ILE A 694 14.65 20.58 -8.29
N PHE A 695 13.83 21.27 -7.49
CA PHE A 695 12.54 20.76 -7.06
C PHE A 695 11.59 20.58 -8.25
N ASP A 696 11.47 21.56 -9.14
CA ASP A 696 10.59 21.48 -10.30
C ASP A 696 10.98 20.31 -11.23
N ARG A 697 12.28 20.04 -11.43
CA ARG A 697 12.75 18.87 -12.19
C ARG A 697 12.45 17.55 -11.49
N GLY A 698 12.56 17.52 -10.17
CA GLY A 698 12.29 16.32 -9.37
C GLY A 698 10.82 15.90 -9.36
N TRP A 699 9.90 16.85 -9.61
CA TRP A 699 8.45 16.64 -9.72
C TRP A 699 7.91 16.85 -11.14
N ALA A 700 8.77 17.08 -12.14
CA ALA A 700 8.32 17.10 -13.53
C ALA A 700 7.78 15.72 -13.90
N ASN A 701 6.50 15.66 -14.25
CA ASN A 701 5.92 14.44 -14.83
C ASN A 701 6.66 14.14 -16.13
N GLU A 702 7.11 12.92 -16.32
CA GLU A 702 7.45 12.42 -17.65
C GLU A 702 6.17 12.52 -18.51
N ARG A 703 6.15 13.50 -19.43
CA ARG A 703 5.09 13.65 -20.43
C ARG A 703 5.24 12.60 -21.52
#